data_272b5ab837fcdad6f0282d94267dd19e
#
_entry.id   272b5ab837fcdad6f0282d94267dd19e
#
_cell.length_a   1.000
_cell.length_b   1.000
_cell.length_c   1.000
_cell.angle_alpha   90.00
_cell.angle_beta   90.00
_cell.angle_gamma   90.00
#
_symmetry.space_group_name_H-M   'P 1'
#
loop_
_entity.id
_entity.type
_entity.pdbx_description
1 polymer ?
#
loop_
_entity_poly.entity_id
_entity_poly.type
_entity_poly.pdbx_seq_one_letter_code
_entity_poly.pdbx_strand_id
1 'polypeptide(L)'
;MKLVKYFLQKRAVTILLLVLVLAGGLFSYFKMGKLEDAPFTIKQALVLTSYPGASPAEVQSQVTDILEEAIQSLGELYYLKTENRAGLSKITVYVKKEIRAEEMQQLWDKLRRKVNDVQDKLPAGAGTSIVNDDFGDVLGVFYGLTGDGHTYRELEDQAKFIKNELLKVKDVAKIEIYGVQTPTIDVLISPSVMAQSGVTTADIMRAFEAQNKMVDAGGIDAGTNRIRIESTGNFYSLDDIRDLTIVSRNGEHFRLADIAQIEEGYQTPPANQMRINGSPAVGIAISTVPTGNVVDMAEDIKMRIGELSQSMPDGYELISIYDQGYESAVANQGFILNLIISVITVVAILLFFIGFKNGLLIGSGLVFSIFATLIVMMACDIALQRMSLAAIIIAMGMLVDNAIVVSDSALINMERGMRKRVAIMRACSSTALPLLAATVIAILTFLPIYYSPHITGELLSSLVVVIGVSLMFSWVFALTQTPFFIQEFVRRPRPEELKASLFDGKYYHLFRKSLRWVLRHRTMTIASLVVLLLLSAWSFKFIPKVFVPALDKQYFTVDMWLPEGTAIGETDRIAGEISDYIRTHEETEMVSSYIGRTPPRYYLSNISFGPQSNYAQLLVKCKSSKESRALNALLQDSIRLKYPEPLIKVNKFELSPLTEAMIEARFLGPDPAVLDSLAGEAIEIMRRNPKVADARNEWGNMSMVMRPVYDPVKAGALGITKSQMMESVKSISDGTRVGVYRDDEKKVPVLLKSEGADITDARSLGNFSVWNGEHSAPLSQVTERIETTWEWPQMRTYNRQLSMAAMCGVKSGYTMAEVHGEIRKEIEAMKLPEGYTFFWDSQYKDQREAMQAIGKFFPLAFLVLVVILVALFGNFRDPVIILCVLPLSIIGVAVGMLLTGFDFGFFPIAGWLGLLGMVIKNVIVLLDEIDVQRREGVVPYTAVIESTVSRTRPVLMAATTTILGMVPLLFDIAFGGMAATIIFGLTFATLLTLFVTPALY
;
A
#
# COMPACT_ATOMS: atom_id res chain seq x y z
N MET A 1 13.50 42.39 13.32
CA MET A 1 13.13 43.62 14.07
C MET A 1 12.29 44.64 13.28
N LYS A 2 12.66 45.00 12.03
CA LYS A 2 11.83 45.90 11.19
C LYS A 2 10.41 45.35 10.98
N LEU A 3 10.26 44.02 10.78
CA LEU A 3 8.99 43.31 10.59
C LEU A 3 8.07 43.45 11.82
N VAL A 4 8.58 43.14 13.03
CA VAL A 4 7.82 43.28 14.29
C VAL A 4 7.33 44.68 14.49
N LYS A 5 8.21 45.69 14.29
CA LYS A 5 7.86 47.11 14.38
C LYS A 5 6.77 47.51 13.39
N TYR A 6 6.80 46.99 12.16
CA TYR A 6 5.81 47.27 11.12
C TYR A 6 4.43 46.76 11.54
N PHE A 7 4.31 45.50 11.97
CA PHE A 7 3.03 44.92 12.39
C PHE A 7 2.45 45.55 13.66
N LEU A 8 3.31 45.96 14.59
CA LEU A 8 2.86 46.73 15.75
C LEU A 8 2.36 48.15 15.41
N GLN A 9 2.86 48.76 14.30
CA GLN A 9 2.46 50.13 13.87
C GLN A 9 1.27 50.14 12.93
N LYS A 10 1.14 49.14 12.05
CA LYS A 10 0.13 49.07 11.00
C LYS A 10 -1.02 48.11 11.39
N ARG A 11 -1.80 48.53 12.40
CA ARG A 11 -2.89 47.73 13.00
C ARG A 11 -3.86 47.15 11.95
N ALA A 12 -4.35 48.00 11.02
CA ALA A 12 -5.30 47.58 10.00
C ALA A 12 -4.74 46.45 9.07
N VAL A 13 -3.46 46.58 8.70
CA VAL A 13 -2.78 45.60 7.86
C VAL A 13 -2.66 44.26 8.59
N THR A 14 -2.30 44.29 9.88
CA THR A 14 -2.18 43.07 10.70
C THR A 14 -3.52 42.38 10.82
N ILE A 15 -4.60 43.10 11.13
CA ILE A 15 -5.94 42.50 11.23
C ILE A 15 -6.39 41.94 9.88
N LEU A 16 -6.20 42.70 8.78
CA LEU A 16 -6.56 42.23 7.44
C LEU A 16 -5.84 40.93 7.08
N LEU A 17 -4.52 40.85 7.34
CA LEU A 17 -3.74 39.62 7.07
C LEU A 17 -4.25 38.45 7.89
N LEU A 18 -4.57 38.63 9.18
CA LEU A 18 -5.11 37.55 10.03
C LEU A 18 -6.48 37.07 9.54
N VAL A 19 -7.35 37.99 9.10
CA VAL A 19 -8.66 37.67 8.52
C VAL A 19 -8.48 36.90 7.20
N LEU A 20 -7.53 37.31 6.35
CA LEU A 20 -7.23 36.61 5.09
C LEU A 20 -6.69 35.23 5.34
N VAL A 21 -5.86 35.00 6.36
CA VAL A 21 -5.37 33.67 6.74
C VAL A 21 -6.53 32.79 7.20
N LEU A 22 -7.45 33.28 8.01
CA LEU A 22 -8.62 32.51 8.43
C LEU A 22 -9.54 32.16 7.25
N ALA A 23 -9.89 33.17 6.45
CA ALA A 23 -10.77 32.95 5.29
C ALA A 23 -10.12 32.04 4.24
N GLY A 24 -8.84 32.27 3.94
CA GLY A 24 -8.07 31.45 2.99
C GLY A 24 -7.88 30.01 3.49
N GLY A 25 -7.60 29.82 4.78
CA GLY A 25 -7.47 28.47 5.36
C GLY A 25 -8.79 27.70 5.35
N LEU A 26 -9.91 28.38 5.65
CA LEU A 26 -11.24 27.77 5.57
C LEU A 26 -11.58 27.41 4.11
N PHE A 27 -11.32 28.29 3.18
CA PHE A 27 -11.50 28.03 1.74
C PHE A 27 -10.65 26.83 1.29
N SER A 28 -9.37 26.78 1.71
CA SER A 28 -8.47 25.69 1.38
C SER A 28 -9.00 24.34 1.89
N TYR A 29 -9.50 24.30 3.12
CA TYR A 29 -10.08 23.08 3.71
C TYR A 29 -11.23 22.50 2.87
N PHE A 30 -12.12 23.34 2.34
CA PHE A 30 -13.23 22.87 1.50
C PHE A 30 -12.81 22.52 0.07
N LYS A 31 -11.75 23.15 -0.45
CA LYS A 31 -11.31 22.99 -1.84
C LYS A 31 -10.30 21.87 -2.05
N MET A 32 -9.55 21.51 -1.00
CA MET A 32 -8.50 20.47 -1.07
C MET A 32 -9.08 19.10 -1.34
N GLY A 33 -8.35 18.29 -2.13
CA GLY A 33 -8.62 16.87 -2.30
C GLY A 33 -8.59 16.12 -0.97
N LYS A 34 -9.45 15.12 -0.84
CA LYS A 34 -9.54 14.26 0.35
C LYS A 34 -9.25 12.83 -0.10
N LEU A 35 -8.22 12.24 0.48
CA LEU A 35 -7.79 10.88 0.23
C LEU A 35 -7.76 10.10 1.55
N GLU A 36 -7.74 8.78 1.47
CA GLU A 36 -7.57 7.94 2.66
C GLU A 36 -6.11 7.94 3.10
N ASP A 37 -5.21 7.62 2.18
CA ASP A 37 -3.77 7.50 2.41
C ASP A 37 -2.98 8.40 1.45
N ALA A 38 -1.70 8.65 1.78
CA ALA A 38 -0.82 9.42 0.92
C ALA A 38 -0.55 8.66 -0.40
N PRO A 39 -0.59 9.34 -1.56
CA PRO A 39 -0.19 8.74 -2.82
C PRO A 39 1.31 8.39 -2.79
N PHE A 40 1.68 7.30 -3.42
CA PHE A 40 3.06 6.89 -3.60
C PHE A 40 3.26 6.33 -5.01
N THR A 41 4.50 6.33 -5.47
CA THR A 41 4.85 5.90 -6.81
C THR A 41 5.11 4.40 -6.83
N ILE A 42 4.40 3.66 -7.70
CA ILE A 42 4.64 2.24 -7.93
C ILE A 42 5.83 2.11 -8.88
N LYS A 43 6.95 1.61 -8.33
CA LYS A 43 8.24 1.50 -9.04
C LYS A 43 8.44 0.11 -9.64
N GLN A 44 7.38 -0.42 -10.24
CA GLN A 44 7.38 -1.74 -10.87
C GLN A 44 6.39 -1.78 -12.03
N ALA A 45 6.71 -2.61 -13.04
CA ALA A 45 5.84 -2.91 -14.17
C ALA A 45 5.83 -4.41 -14.43
N LEU A 46 4.75 -4.90 -15.03
CA LEU A 46 4.61 -6.30 -15.45
C LEU A 46 4.84 -6.41 -16.96
N VAL A 47 5.61 -7.42 -17.38
CA VAL A 47 5.70 -7.83 -18.78
C VAL A 47 5.10 -9.22 -18.88
N LEU A 48 4.03 -9.34 -19.67
CA LEU A 48 3.26 -10.56 -19.85
C LEU A 48 3.42 -11.05 -21.30
N THR A 49 3.79 -12.33 -21.45
CA THR A 49 3.93 -12.95 -22.78
C THR A 49 3.31 -14.33 -22.75
N SER A 50 2.34 -14.57 -23.62
CA SER A 50 1.72 -15.90 -23.79
C SER A 50 2.57 -16.78 -24.71
N TYR A 51 2.71 -18.07 -24.34
CA TYR A 51 3.34 -19.07 -25.20
C TYR A 51 2.55 -20.39 -25.06
N PRO A 52 1.35 -20.46 -25.66
CA PRO A 52 0.47 -21.61 -25.50
C PRO A 52 1.13 -22.94 -25.87
N GLY A 53 0.93 -23.97 -25.04
CA GLY A 53 1.47 -25.31 -25.24
C GLY A 53 2.89 -25.55 -24.74
N ALA A 54 3.58 -24.49 -24.28
CA ALA A 54 4.90 -24.63 -23.68
C ALA A 54 4.82 -24.96 -22.19
N SER A 55 5.71 -25.82 -21.73
CA SER A 55 5.91 -26.11 -20.30
C SER A 55 6.54 -24.92 -19.56
N PRO A 56 6.48 -24.85 -18.23
CA PRO A 56 7.12 -23.78 -17.46
C PRO A 56 8.62 -23.62 -17.75
N ALA A 57 9.33 -24.74 -17.97
CA ALA A 57 10.75 -24.74 -18.31
C ALA A 57 11.02 -24.19 -19.72
N GLU A 58 10.17 -24.53 -20.70
CA GLU A 58 10.27 -23.98 -22.06
C GLU A 58 9.92 -22.49 -22.09
N VAL A 59 8.90 -22.06 -21.37
CA VAL A 59 8.57 -20.64 -21.21
C VAL A 59 9.76 -19.88 -20.63
N GLN A 60 10.38 -20.40 -19.57
CA GLN A 60 11.54 -19.79 -18.93
C GLN A 60 12.73 -19.66 -19.89
N SER A 61 13.09 -20.74 -20.61
CA SER A 61 14.29 -20.77 -21.44
C SER A 61 14.13 -20.08 -22.80
N GLN A 62 12.94 -20.16 -23.41
CA GLN A 62 12.72 -19.70 -24.80
C GLN A 62 12.09 -18.31 -24.90
N VAL A 63 11.37 -17.86 -23.87
CA VAL A 63 10.69 -16.58 -23.87
C VAL A 63 11.27 -15.66 -22.79
N THR A 64 11.25 -16.11 -21.54
CA THR A 64 11.60 -15.27 -20.40
C THR A 64 13.05 -14.85 -20.41
N ASP A 65 13.99 -15.75 -20.65
CA ASP A 65 15.43 -15.44 -20.66
C ASP A 65 15.79 -14.39 -21.72
N ILE A 66 15.16 -14.44 -22.91
CA ILE A 66 15.35 -13.45 -24.00
C ILE A 66 14.84 -12.07 -23.55
N LEU A 67 13.67 -12.02 -22.94
CA LEU A 67 13.08 -10.77 -22.44
C LEU A 67 13.86 -10.19 -21.26
N GLU A 68 14.26 -11.03 -20.29
CA GLU A 68 15.08 -10.61 -19.16
C GLU A 68 16.42 -10.03 -19.60
N GLU A 69 17.08 -10.64 -20.60
CA GLU A 69 18.34 -10.13 -21.17
C GLU A 69 18.15 -8.71 -21.75
N ALA A 70 17.08 -8.49 -22.51
CA ALA A 70 16.78 -7.17 -23.06
C ALA A 70 16.50 -6.15 -21.95
N ILE A 71 15.70 -6.55 -20.94
CA ILE A 71 15.32 -5.69 -19.81
C ILE A 71 16.52 -5.36 -18.91
N GLN A 72 17.45 -6.28 -18.70
CA GLN A 72 18.69 -6.02 -17.94
C GLN A 72 19.55 -4.89 -18.52
N SER A 73 19.39 -4.57 -19.79
CA SER A 73 20.07 -3.43 -20.41
C SER A 73 19.53 -2.05 -19.97
N LEU A 74 18.47 -1.99 -19.16
CA LEU A 74 17.97 -0.74 -18.57
C LEU A 74 18.89 -0.28 -17.41
N GLY A 75 19.46 0.92 -17.54
CA GLY A 75 20.34 1.49 -16.51
C GLY A 75 19.65 1.76 -15.15
N GLU A 76 18.34 1.94 -15.19
CA GLU A 76 17.48 2.23 -14.06
C GLU A 76 16.93 0.98 -13.36
N LEU A 77 17.24 -0.21 -13.87
CA LEU A 77 16.81 -1.48 -13.29
C LEU A 77 17.37 -1.69 -11.87
N TYR A 78 16.53 -2.18 -10.98
CA TYR A 78 16.93 -2.61 -9.64
C TYR A 78 17.08 -4.15 -9.58
N TYR A 79 16.02 -4.89 -9.84
CA TYR A 79 16.04 -6.35 -10.04
C TYR A 79 14.82 -6.82 -10.83
N LEU A 80 14.86 -8.07 -11.30
CA LEU A 80 13.77 -8.78 -11.96
C LEU A 80 13.30 -9.95 -11.09
N LYS A 81 11.99 -10.15 -11.01
CA LYS A 81 11.37 -11.39 -10.51
C LYS A 81 10.47 -11.93 -11.60
N THR A 82 10.55 -13.22 -11.88
CA THR A 82 9.68 -13.83 -12.88
C THR A 82 8.90 -15.01 -12.33
N GLU A 83 7.77 -15.26 -12.95
CA GLU A 83 6.91 -16.40 -12.71
C GLU A 83 6.58 -17.00 -14.08
N ASN A 84 7.10 -18.20 -14.34
CA ASN A 84 6.90 -18.94 -15.58
C ASN A 84 5.94 -20.08 -15.29
N ARG A 85 4.75 -20.01 -15.88
CA ARG A 85 3.73 -21.07 -15.84
C ARG A 85 3.57 -21.69 -17.20
N ALA A 86 2.90 -22.83 -17.30
CA ALA A 86 2.56 -23.42 -18.58
C ALA A 86 1.84 -22.39 -19.47
N GLY A 87 2.42 -22.07 -20.62
CA GLY A 87 1.86 -21.13 -21.59
C GLY A 87 1.98 -19.64 -21.25
N LEU A 88 2.59 -19.23 -20.13
CA LEU A 88 2.64 -17.84 -19.70
C LEU A 88 3.97 -17.46 -19.03
N SER A 89 4.61 -16.42 -19.55
CA SER A 89 5.71 -15.69 -18.90
C SER A 89 5.19 -14.42 -18.25
N LYS A 90 5.51 -14.22 -16.96
CA LYS A 90 5.21 -13.01 -16.20
C LYS A 90 6.50 -12.49 -15.59
N ILE A 91 6.99 -11.37 -16.07
CA ILE A 91 8.20 -10.69 -15.58
C ILE A 91 7.77 -9.45 -14.80
N THR A 92 8.14 -9.37 -13.53
CA THR A 92 7.99 -8.15 -12.73
C THR A 92 9.31 -7.39 -12.74
N VAL A 93 9.28 -6.21 -13.31
CA VAL A 93 10.44 -5.31 -13.44
C VAL A 93 10.42 -4.32 -12.29
N TYR A 94 11.39 -4.40 -11.39
CA TYR A 94 11.58 -3.45 -10.30
C TYR A 94 12.65 -2.43 -10.68
N VAL A 95 12.33 -1.15 -10.56
CA VAL A 95 13.26 -0.07 -10.88
C VAL A 95 13.83 0.57 -9.61
N LYS A 96 14.96 1.27 -9.75
CA LYS A 96 15.67 1.90 -8.62
C LYS A 96 14.75 2.83 -7.84
N LYS A 97 14.85 2.78 -6.52
CA LYS A 97 13.98 3.51 -5.60
C LYS A 97 14.16 5.04 -5.66
N GLU A 98 15.31 5.50 -6.15
CA GLU A 98 15.66 6.92 -6.30
C GLU A 98 14.93 7.63 -7.45
N ILE A 99 14.31 6.88 -8.37
CA ILE A 99 13.60 7.44 -9.54
C ILE A 99 12.34 8.17 -9.07
N ARG A 100 12.13 9.38 -9.58
CA ARG A 100 10.98 10.20 -9.25
C ARG A 100 9.74 9.83 -10.08
N ALA A 101 8.56 10.15 -9.55
CA ALA A 101 7.29 9.91 -10.23
C ALA A 101 7.24 10.50 -11.66
N GLU A 102 7.81 11.70 -11.85
CA GLU A 102 7.86 12.41 -13.14
C GLU A 102 8.68 11.66 -14.22
N GLU A 103 9.65 10.84 -13.81
CA GLU A 103 10.53 10.09 -14.70
C GLU A 103 9.95 8.71 -15.08
N MET A 104 8.93 8.24 -14.36
CA MET A 104 8.41 6.87 -14.49
C MET A 104 7.82 6.61 -15.87
N GLN A 105 7.03 7.55 -16.42
CA GLN A 105 6.41 7.39 -17.73
C GLN A 105 7.45 7.18 -18.83
N GLN A 106 8.51 8.01 -18.85
CA GLN A 106 9.59 7.88 -19.81
C GLN A 106 10.34 6.55 -19.65
N LEU A 107 10.47 6.06 -18.43
CA LEU A 107 11.12 4.79 -18.14
C LEU A 107 10.28 3.61 -18.67
N TRP A 108 8.95 3.65 -18.46
CA TRP A 108 8.06 2.63 -19.02
C TRP A 108 8.04 2.62 -20.55
N ASP A 109 8.18 3.78 -21.19
CA ASP A 109 8.36 3.86 -22.64
C ASP A 109 9.69 3.27 -23.10
N LYS A 110 10.77 3.43 -22.33
CA LYS A 110 12.05 2.74 -22.59
C LYS A 110 11.89 1.22 -22.44
N LEU A 111 11.17 0.77 -21.41
CA LEU A 111 10.88 -0.66 -21.20
C LEU A 111 10.10 -1.24 -22.37
N ARG A 112 9.02 -0.59 -22.82
CA ARG A 112 8.23 -1.00 -23.99
C ARG A 112 9.10 -1.15 -25.25
N ARG A 113 9.98 -0.18 -25.51
CA ARG A 113 10.90 -0.28 -26.65
C ARG A 113 11.83 -1.47 -26.53
N LYS A 114 12.47 -1.69 -25.36
CA LYS A 114 13.36 -2.83 -25.13
C LYS A 114 12.68 -4.18 -25.32
N VAL A 115 11.45 -4.31 -24.85
CA VAL A 115 10.64 -5.52 -25.02
C VAL A 115 10.26 -5.71 -26.49
N ASN A 116 9.87 -4.64 -27.20
CA ASN A 116 9.52 -4.69 -28.62
C ASN A 116 10.72 -5.01 -29.52
N ASP A 117 11.93 -4.52 -29.21
CA ASP A 117 13.15 -4.72 -29.97
C ASP A 117 13.57 -6.20 -30.08
N VAL A 118 13.07 -7.05 -29.16
CA VAL A 118 13.40 -8.49 -29.15
C VAL A 118 12.20 -9.38 -29.51
N GLN A 119 11.07 -8.79 -29.90
CA GLN A 119 9.85 -9.54 -30.19
C GLN A 119 10.07 -10.57 -31.31
N ASP A 120 10.86 -10.20 -32.35
CA ASP A 120 11.19 -11.09 -33.47
C ASP A 120 12.14 -12.24 -33.10
N LYS A 121 12.77 -12.19 -31.90
CA LYS A 121 13.64 -13.26 -31.40
C LYS A 121 12.87 -14.34 -30.62
N LEU A 122 11.62 -14.04 -30.29
CA LEU A 122 10.78 -15.00 -29.56
C LEU A 122 10.38 -16.16 -30.49
N PRO A 123 10.13 -17.34 -29.93
CA PRO A 123 9.76 -18.51 -30.73
C PRO A 123 8.42 -18.30 -31.45
N ALA A 124 8.27 -18.98 -32.58
CA ALA A 124 7.02 -18.99 -33.33
C ALA A 124 5.89 -19.56 -32.42
N GLY A 125 4.77 -18.86 -32.34
CA GLY A 125 3.65 -19.19 -31.46
C GLY A 125 3.66 -18.45 -30.14
N ALA A 126 4.73 -17.75 -29.79
CA ALA A 126 4.69 -16.79 -28.69
C ALA A 126 3.86 -15.57 -29.09
N GLY A 127 2.99 -15.12 -28.18
CA GLY A 127 2.20 -13.90 -28.35
C GLY A 127 3.05 -12.64 -28.21
N THR A 128 2.47 -11.50 -28.61
CA THR A 128 3.09 -10.19 -28.39
C THR A 128 3.20 -9.91 -26.90
N SER A 129 4.38 -9.49 -26.46
CA SER A 129 4.62 -9.13 -25.06
C SER A 129 3.91 -7.83 -24.69
N ILE A 130 3.16 -7.84 -23.61
CA ILE A 130 2.38 -6.69 -23.10
C ILE A 130 3.07 -6.14 -21.87
N VAL A 131 3.43 -4.84 -21.92
CA VAL A 131 3.96 -4.13 -20.74
C VAL A 131 2.82 -3.41 -20.04
N ASN A 132 2.51 -3.82 -18.80
CA ASN A 132 1.48 -3.24 -17.95
C ASN A 132 2.15 -2.48 -16.80
N ASP A 133 2.04 -1.16 -16.81
CA ASP A 133 2.53 -0.24 -15.79
C ASP A 133 1.39 0.28 -14.85
N ASP A 134 0.12 -0.02 -15.19
CA ASP A 134 -1.07 0.40 -14.45
C ASP A 134 -1.57 -0.67 -13.46
N PHE A 135 -0.91 -1.83 -13.35
CA PHE A 135 -1.40 -2.95 -12.54
C PHE A 135 -1.49 -2.63 -11.03
N GLY A 136 -0.83 -1.56 -10.63
CA GLY A 136 -0.79 -1.08 -9.25
C GLY A 136 -1.85 -0.06 -8.89
N ASP A 137 -2.68 0.37 -9.84
CA ASP A 137 -3.75 1.32 -9.59
C ASP A 137 -4.74 0.79 -8.55
N VAL A 138 -5.17 1.68 -7.65
CA VAL A 138 -6.18 1.34 -6.65
C VAL A 138 -7.56 1.71 -7.19
N LEU A 139 -8.41 0.70 -7.34
CA LEU A 139 -9.81 0.86 -7.72
C LEU A 139 -10.68 0.90 -6.46
N GLY A 140 -10.57 1.99 -5.71
CA GLY A 140 -11.04 2.11 -4.33
C GLY A 140 -12.55 2.11 -4.14
N VAL A 141 -13.36 2.25 -5.20
CA VAL A 141 -14.82 2.11 -5.12
C VAL A 141 -15.22 0.86 -5.88
N PHE A 142 -15.73 -0.13 -5.16
CA PHE A 142 -16.00 -1.45 -5.71
C PHE A 142 -17.43 -1.91 -5.40
N TYR A 143 -18.19 -2.11 -6.45
CA TYR A 143 -19.56 -2.63 -6.40
C TYR A 143 -19.63 -4.03 -7.02
N GLY A 144 -20.58 -4.82 -6.56
CA GLY A 144 -20.94 -6.08 -7.18
C GLY A 144 -22.38 -6.04 -7.68
N LEU A 145 -22.57 -6.42 -8.93
CA LEU A 145 -23.87 -6.58 -9.56
C LEU A 145 -24.28 -8.05 -9.47
N THR A 146 -25.38 -8.32 -8.78
CA THR A 146 -26.06 -9.61 -8.75
C THR A 146 -27.35 -9.55 -9.53
N GLY A 147 -27.85 -10.70 -10.00
CA GLY A 147 -29.10 -10.76 -10.73
C GLY A 147 -29.76 -12.13 -10.54
N ASP A 148 -30.89 -12.17 -9.84
CA ASP A 148 -31.64 -13.41 -9.66
C ASP A 148 -32.33 -13.82 -10.95
N GLY A 149 -32.02 -15.00 -11.47
CA GLY A 149 -32.53 -15.52 -12.72
C GLY A 149 -31.88 -14.98 -14.00
N HIS A 150 -30.87 -14.11 -13.88
CA HIS A 150 -30.13 -13.55 -15.03
C HIS A 150 -28.84 -14.34 -15.35
N THR A 151 -28.54 -14.40 -16.64
CA THR A 151 -27.31 -15.01 -17.14
C THR A 151 -26.09 -14.11 -16.93
N TYR A 152 -24.88 -14.68 -16.95
CA TYR A 152 -23.63 -13.88 -16.93
C TYR A 152 -23.53 -12.89 -18.09
N ARG A 153 -24.14 -13.19 -19.24
CA ARG A 153 -24.17 -12.27 -20.39
C ARG A 153 -25.01 -11.03 -20.08
N GLU A 154 -26.19 -11.22 -19.52
CA GLU A 154 -27.07 -10.11 -19.11
C GLU A 154 -26.44 -9.28 -17.98
N LEU A 155 -25.78 -9.94 -17.01
CA LEU A 155 -25.01 -9.24 -15.97
C LEU A 155 -23.85 -8.41 -16.56
N GLU A 156 -23.14 -8.94 -17.57
CA GLU A 156 -22.07 -8.20 -18.26
C GLU A 156 -22.59 -6.98 -19.00
N ASP A 157 -23.68 -7.13 -19.73
CA ASP A 157 -24.26 -6.03 -20.52
C ASP A 157 -24.79 -4.92 -19.61
N GLN A 158 -25.43 -5.30 -18.50
CA GLN A 158 -25.86 -4.35 -17.48
C GLN A 158 -24.66 -3.68 -16.78
N ALA A 159 -23.58 -4.44 -16.45
CA ALA A 159 -22.36 -3.87 -15.88
C ALA A 159 -21.67 -2.89 -16.84
N LYS A 160 -21.66 -3.18 -18.16
CA LYS A 160 -21.15 -2.25 -19.18
C LYS A 160 -21.98 -0.98 -19.27
N PHE A 161 -23.30 -1.10 -19.22
CA PHE A 161 -24.18 0.07 -19.20
C PHE A 161 -23.87 0.95 -17.98
N ILE A 162 -23.80 0.36 -16.78
CA ILE A 162 -23.45 1.07 -15.56
C ILE A 162 -22.07 1.71 -15.67
N LYS A 163 -21.06 0.97 -16.17
CA LYS A 163 -19.72 1.49 -16.42
C LYS A 163 -19.74 2.77 -17.28
N ASN A 164 -20.47 2.76 -18.40
CA ASN A 164 -20.54 3.89 -19.32
C ASN A 164 -21.19 5.11 -18.68
N GLU A 165 -22.17 4.91 -17.80
CA GLU A 165 -22.82 5.99 -17.05
C GLU A 165 -21.91 6.54 -15.93
N LEU A 166 -21.17 5.67 -15.24
CA LEU A 166 -20.27 6.09 -14.16
C LEU A 166 -18.98 6.74 -14.67
N LEU A 167 -18.52 6.46 -15.89
CA LEU A 167 -17.41 7.18 -16.53
C LEU A 167 -17.70 8.67 -16.76
N LYS A 168 -18.98 9.10 -16.72
CA LYS A 168 -19.38 10.51 -16.84
C LYS A 168 -19.25 11.27 -15.51
N VAL A 169 -19.07 10.56 -14.39
CA VAL A 169 -18.94 11.16 -13.07
C VAL A 169 -17.57 11.82 -12.93
N LYS A 170 -17.55 12.97 -12.31
CA LYS A 170 -16.33 13.75 -12.10
C LYS A 170 -15.32 12.96 -11.27
N ASP A 171 -14.03 13.16 -11.57
CA ASP A 171 -12.87 12.55 -10.89
C ASP A 171 -12.76 11.02 -11.05
N VAL A 172 -13.65 10.35 -11.81
CA VAL A 172 -13.48 8.94 -12.21
C VAL A 172 -12.41 8.84 -13.29
N ALA A 173 -11.38 8.02 -13.06
CA ALA A 173 -10.28 7.79 -14.00
C ALA A 173 -10.51 6.55 -14.86
N LYS A 174 -10.82 5.41 -14.22
CA LYS A 174 -10.88 4.09 -14.85
C LYS A 174 -11.94 3.23 -14.17
N ILE A 175 -12.61 2.40 -14.97
CA ILE A 175 -13.55 1.39 -14.44
C ILE A 175 -13.19 0.03 -15.04
N GLU A 176 -12.97 -0.95 -14.19
CA GLU A 176 -12.74 -2.36 -14.55
C GLU A 176 -13.94 -3.22 -14.16
N ILE A 177 -14.32 -4.15 -15.05
CA ILE A 177 -15.34 -5.15 -14.78
C ILE A 177 -14.64 -6.47 -14.46
N TYR A 178 -15.08 -7.16 -13.40
CA TYR A 178 -14.50 -8.40 -12.91
C TYR A 178 -15.57 -9.51 -12.78
N GLY A 179 -15.13 -10.77 -12.92
CA GLY A 179 -16.04 -11.93 -12.74
C GLY A 179 -16.91 -12.25 -13.96
N VAL A 180 -16.70 -11.56 -15.07
CA VAL A 180 -17.40 -11.83 -16.33
C VAL A 180 -16.94 -13.17 -16.87
N GLN A 181 -17.91 -13.99 -17.31
CA GLN A 181 -17.64 -15.22 -18.01
C GLN A 181 -17.57 -14.95 -19.52
N THR A 182 -16.52 -15.43 -20.19
CA THR A 182 -16.37 -15.27 -21.65
C THR A 182 -17.42 -16.11 -22.36
N PRO A 183 -18.36 -15.52 -23.09
CA PRO A 183 -19.33 -16.31 -23.86
C PRO A 183 -18.64 -17.06 -24.99
N THR A 184 -19.11 -18.25 -25.29
CA THR A 184 -18.66 -19.10 -26.39
C THR A 184 -19.86 -19.59 -27.19
N ILE A 185 -19.63 -19.92 -28.45
CA ILE A 185 -20.52 -20.77 -29.24
C ILE A 185 -19.82 -22.12 -29.37
N ASP A 186 -20.42 -23.11 -28.74
CA ASP A 186 -19.89 -24.47 -28.73
C ASP A 186 -20.50 -25.28 -29.87
N VAL A 187 -19.64 -25.77 -30.74
CA VAL A 187 -19.98 -26.70 -31.81
C VAL A 187 -19.60 -28.10 -31.36
N LEU A 188 -20.59 -28.83 -30.89
CA LEU A 188 -20.44 -30.20 -30.38
C LEU A 188 -20.55 -31.19 -31.54
N ILE A 189 -19.49 -31.92 -31.80
CA ILE A 189 -19.47 -32.92 -32.86
C ILE A 189 -18.77 -34.21 -32.40
N SER A 190 -19.40 -35.33 -32.72
CA SER A 190 -18.78 -36.63 -32.44
C SER A 190 -17.69 -36.94 -33.47
N PRO A 191 -16.51 -37.48 -33.04
CA PRO A 191 -15.49 -37.96 -33.98
C PRO A 191 -16.00 -39.00 -35.01
N SER A 192 -16.99 -39.80 -34.65
CA SER A 192 -17.61 -40.75 -35.54
C SER A 192 -18.40 -40.06 -36.66
N VAL A 193 -19.11 -38.98 -36.34
CA VAL A 193 -19.85 -38.18 -37.36
C VAL A 193 -18.87 -37.48 -38.31
N MET A 194 -17.77 -36.90 -37.78
CA MET A 194 -16.70 -36.32 -38.61
C MET A 194 -16.12 -37.34 -39.58
N ALA A 195 -15.87 -38.58 -39.12
CA ALA A 195 -15.34 -39.66 -39.93
C ALA A 195 -16.34 -40.10 -41.00
N GLN A 196 -17.64 -40.20 -40.67
CA GLN A 196 -18.68 -40.59 -41.64
C GLN A 196 -18.95 -39.51 -42.69
N SER A 197 -18.95 -38.24 -42.34
CA SER A 197 -19.17 -37.13 -43.25
C SER A 197 -17.93 -36.77 -44.07
N GLY A 198 -16.76 -37.28 -43.69
CA GLY A 198 -15.48 -36.89 -44.33
C GLY A 198 -15.10 -35.42 -44.07
N VAL A 199 -15.60 -34.82 -43.00
CA VAL A 199 -15.36 -33.44 -42.60
C VAL A 199 -14.26 -33.38 -41.54
N THR A 200 -13.30 -32.47 -41.70
CA THR A 200 -12.22 -32.20 -40.73
C THR A 200 -12.40 -30.91 -40.00
N THR A 201 -11.69 -30.75 -38.86
CA THR A 201 -11.58 -29.46 -38.19
C THR A 201 -11.13 -28.33 -39.14
N ALA A 202 -10.16 -28.62 -40.01
CA ALA A 202 -9.67 -27.68 -40.99
C ALA A 202 -10.73 -27.27 -42.05
N ASP A 203 -11.64 -28.17 -42.40
CA ASP A 203 -12.71 -27.85 -43.36
C ASP A 203 -13.75 -26.89 -42.68
N ILE A 204 -14.07 -27.15 -41.43
CA ILE A 204 -14.92 -26.28 -40.60
C ILE A 204 -14.26 -24.90 -40.44
N MET A 205 -12.97 -24.83 -40.06
CA MET A 205 -12.23 -23.57 -39.95
C MET A 205 -12.22 -22.78 -41.28
N ARG A 206 -11.97 -23.47 -42.38
CA ARG A 206 -11.96 -22.86 -43.71
C ARG A 206 -13.32 -22.29 -44.09
N ALA A 207 -14.41 -22.99 -43.76
CA ALA A 207 -15.77 -22.51 -44.01
C ALA A 207 -16.07 -21.25 -43.16
N PHE A 208 -15.71 -21.23 -41.87
CA PHE A 208 -15.82 -20.03 -41.06
C PHE A 208 -15.01 -18.85 -41.58
N GLU A 209 -13.73 -19.08 -41.96
CA GLU A 209 -12.85 -18.03 -42.51
C GLU A 209 -13.35 -17.49 -43.84
N ALA A 210 -13.87 -18.34 -44.71
CA ALA A 210 -14.36 -17.96 -46.00
C ALA A 210 -15.62 -17.09 -45.93
N GLN A 211 -16.56 -17.41 -45.05
CA GLN A 211 -17.81 -16.69 -44.90
C GLN A 211 -17.73 -15.46 -44.01
N ASN A 212 -16.99 -15.53 -42.90
CA ASN A 212 -16.93 -14.47 -41.89
C ASN A 212 -15.83 -13.43 -42.15
N LYS A 213 -15.51 -13.16 -43.37
CA LYS A 213 -14.48 -12.20 -43.81
C LYS A 213 -15.13 -10.91 -44.33
N MET A 214 -14.88 -9.78 -43.69
CA MET A 214 -15.22 -8.49 -44.26
C MET A 214 -14.31 -8.19 -45.43
N VAL A 215 -14.88 -8.04 -46.60
CA VAL A 215 -14.17 -7.71 -47.84
C VAL A 215 -14.66 -6.37 -48.36
N ASP A 216 -13.74 -5.45 -48.67
CA ASP A 216 -14.11 -4.19 -49.33
C ASP A 216 -14.46 -4.48 -50.81
N ALA A 217 -15.72 -4.27 -51.13
CA ALA A 217 -16.20 -4.46 -52.52
C ALA A 217 -16.17 -3.14 -53.34
N GLY A 218 -15.64 -2.06 -52.74
CA GLY A 218 -15.51 -0.75 -53.41
C GLY A 218 -16.85 -0.04 -53.66
N GLY A 219 -16.95 0.69 -54.74
CA GLY A 219 -18.16 1.44 -55.11
C GLY A 219 -18.25 1.71 -56.60
N ILE A 220 -19.46 1.85 -57.10
CA ILE A 220 -19.78 2.13 -58.54
C ILE A 220 -20.21 3.59 -58.65
N ASP A 221 -19.67 4.30 -59.64
CA ASP A 221 -20.11 5.65 -59.97
C ASP A 221 -21.32 5.57 -60.88
N ALA A 222 -22.47 5.95 -60.37
CA ALA A 222 -23.75 5.97 -61.05
C ALA A 222 -24.23 7.42 -61.25
N GLY A 223 -23.85 8.00 -62.38
CA GLY A 223 -24.15 9.39 -62.69
C GLY A 223 -23.39 10.36 -61.81
N THR A 224 -24.10 11.11 -60.97
CA THR A 224 -23.53 12.07 -60.03
C THR A 224 -23.23 11.47 -58.65
N ASN A 225 -23.63 10.22 -58.42
CA ASN A 225 -23.50 9.56 -57.10
C ASN A 225 -22.54 8.38 -57.16
N ARG A 226 -21.70 8.26 -56.11
CA ARG A 226 -20.92 7.05 -55.90
C ARG A 226 -21.69 6.14 -54.93
N ILE A 227 -22.09 4.98 -55.39
CA ILE A 227 -22.83 3.97 -54.62
C ILE A 227 -21.82 2.97 -54.06
N ARG A 228 -21.75 2.88 -52.73
CA ARG A 228 -20.93 1.90 -52.03
C ARG A 228 -21.53 0.50 -52.20
N ILE A 229 -20.71 -0.48 -52.49
CA ILE A 229 -21.10 -1.88 -52.48
C ILE A 229 -20.71 -2.44 -51.12
N GLU A 230 -21.66 -3.03 -50.44
CA GLU A 230 -21.46 -3.65 -49.13
C GLU A 230 -21.48 -5.16 -49.26
N SER A 231 -20.46 -5.82 -48.64
CA SER A 231 -20.46 -7.27 -48.60
C SER A 231 -21.42 -7.72 -47.47
N THR A 232 -22.25 -8.71 -47.74
CA THR A 232 -23.16 -9.37 -46.79
C THR A 232 -22.68 -10.79 -46.55
N GLY A 233 -23.30 -11.50 -45.56
CA GLY A 233 -22.99 -12.91 -45.29
C GLY A 233 -22.09 -13.13 -44.07
N ASN A 234 -21.83 -12.08 -43.23
CA ASN A 234 -21.27 -12.28 -41.91
C ASN A 234 -22.33 -12.91 -41.02
N PHE A 235 -21.86 -13.61 -39.94
CA PHE A 235 -22.74 -14.20 -38.95
C PHE A 235 -23.31 -13.12 -38.04
N TYR A 236 -24.64 -12.93 -38.05
CA TYR A 236 -25.37 -12.01 -37.18
C TYR A 236 -26.32 -12.75 -36.23
N SER A 237 -26.52 -14.06 -36.48
CA SER A 237 -27.37 -14.92 -35.66
C SER A 237 -26.77 -16.32 -35.52
N LEU A 238 -27.24 -17.11 -34.53
CA LEU A 238 -26.87 -18.51 -34.41
C LEU A 238 -27.37 -19.34 -35.61
N ASP A 239 -28.48 -18.92 -36.22
CA ASP A 239 -29.01 -19.60 -37.40
C ASP A 239 -28.08 -19.47 -38.61
N ASP A 240 -27.36 -18.34 -38.75
CA ASP A 240 -26.36 -18.18 -39.81
C ASP A 240 -25.21 -19.18 -39.61
N ILE A 241 -24.87 -19.50 -38.36
CA ILE A 241 -23.84 -20.50 -38.03
C ILE A 241 -24.38 -21.91 -38.24
N ARG A 242 -25.65 -22.16 -37.94
CA ARG A 242 -26.31 -23.45 -38.17
C ARG A 242 -26.40 -23.79 -39.66
N ASP A 243 -26.64 -22.76 -40.48
CA ASP A 243 -26.76 -22.89 -41.92
C ASP A 243 -25.43 -22.83 -42.68
N LEU A 244 -24.29 -22.70 -41.93
CA LEU A 244 -22.96 -22.69 -42.53
C LEU A 244 -22.73 -23.96 -43.37
N THR A 245 -22.47 -23.78 -44.67
CA THR A 245 -22.21 -24.88 -45.56
C THR A 245 -20.73 -25.33 -45.48
N ILE A 246 -20.51 -26.59 -45.12
CA ILE A 246 -19.21 -27.21 -45.07
C ILE A 246 -19.08 -28.15 -46.28
N VAL A 247 -17.97 -28.03 -47.00
CA VAL A 247 -17.67 -28.89 -48.10
C VAL A 247 -16.69 -29.98 -47.63
N SER A 248 -17.12 -31.22 -47.65
CA SER A 248 -16.27 -32.34 -47.29
C SER A 248 -15.21 -32.57 -48.36
N ARG A 249 -14.20 -33.38 -48.08
CA ARG A 249 -13.18 -33.78 -49.08
C ARG A 249 -13.75 -34.55 -50.24
N ASN A 250 -14.85 -35.23 -50.05
CA ASN A 250 -15.53 -35.97 -51.10
C ASN A 250 -16.38 -35.09 -52.02
N GLY A 251 -16.42 -33.77 -51.74
CA GLY A 251 -17.22 -32.78 -52.49
C GLY A 251 -18.71 -32.76 -52.08
N GLU A 252 -19.08 -33.43 -50.99
CA GLU A 252 -20.39 -33.37 -50.40
C GLU A 252 -20.58 -32.09 -49.58
N HIS A 253 -21.80 -31.54 -49.60
CA HIS A 253 -22.16 -30.33 -48.88
C HIS A 253 -23.02 -30.65 -47.70
N PHE A 254 -22.61 -30.30 -46.49
CA PHE A 254 -23.35 -30.44 -45.24
C PHE A 254 -23.62 -29.07 -44.65
N ARG A 255 -24.80 -28.85 -44.09
CA ARG A 255 -25.01 -27.74 -43.18
C ARG A 255 -24.37 -28.10 -41.83
N LEU A 256 -23.78 -27.15 -41.13
CA LEU A 256 -23.15 -27.42 -39.83
C LEU A 256 -24.14 -28.06 -38.84
N ALA A 257 -25.41 -27.60 -38.83
CA ALA A 257 -26.45 -28.16 -38.01
C ALA A 257 -26.85 -29.62 -38.30
N ASP A 258 -26.49 -30.15 -39.50
CA ASP A 258 -26.78 -31.55 -39.83
C ASP A 258 -25.75 -32.53 -39.25
N ILE A 259 -24.58 -32.02 -38.85
CA ILE A 259 -23.43 -32.83 -38.35
C ILE A 259 -22.98 -32.47 -36.94
N ALA A 260 -23.46 -31.33 -36.40
CA ALA A 260 -23.04 -30.83 -35.08
C ALA A 260 -24.19 -30.21 -34.33
N GLN A 261 -24.20 -30.29 -33.03
CA GLN A 261 -25.07 -29.53 -32.15
C GLN A 261 -24.40 -28.18 -31.82
N ILE A 262 -25.17 -27.09 -31.92
CA ILE A 262 -24.65 -25.73 -31.76
C ILE A 262 -25.36 -25.09 -30.59
N GLU A 263 -24.59 -24.76 -29.55
CA GLU A 263 -25.10 -24.23 -28.27
C GLU A 263 -24.36 -22.95 -27.88
N GLU A 264 -25.08 -22.02 -27.24
CA GLU A 264 -24.44 -20.92 -26.51
C GLU A 264 -23.93 -21.43 -25.16
N GLY A 265 -22.71 -21.08 -24.83
CA GLY A 265 -22.08 -21.49 -23.57
C GLY A 265 -21.11 -20.42 -23.06
N TYR A 266 -20.35 -20.84 -22.10
CA TYR A 266 -19.25 -20.06 -21.56
C TYR A 266 -17.95 -20.85 -21.64
N GLN A 267 -16.83 -20.13 -21.68
CA GLN A 267 -15.50 -20.76 -21.67
C GLN A 267 -15.37 -21.69 -20.46
N THR A 268 -15.02 -22.92 -20.69
CA THR A 268 -14.79 -23.97 -19.67
C THR A 268 -13.36 -24.49 -19.82
N PRO A 269 -12.55 -24.50 -18.72
CA PRO A 269 -12.85 -23.93 -17.40
C PRO A 269 -12.93 -22.40 -17.41
N PRO A 270 -13.71 -21.80 -16.50
CA PRO A 270 -13.78 -20.35 -16.36
C PRO A 270 -12.45 -19.77 -15.92
N ALA A 271 -12.09 -18.56 -16.39
CA ALA A 271 -10.85 -17.90 -16.01
C ALA A 271 -10.88 -17.35 -14.57
N ASN A 272 -12.04 -16.92 -14.12
CA ASN A 272 -12.32 -16.45 -12.77
C ASN A 272 -13.83 -16.45 -12.52
N GLN A 273 -14.20 -16.43 -11.24
CA GLN A 273 -15.60 -16.33 -10.82
C GLN A 273 -15.73 -15.39 -9.62
N MET A 274 -16.88 -14.79 -9.47
CA MET A 274 -17.22 -13.95 -8.34
C MET A 274 -18.57 -14.31 -7.75
N ARG A 275 -18.66 -14.33 -6.41
CA ARG A 275 -19.92 -14.55 -5.68
C ARG A 275 -20.04 -13.52 -4.55
N ILE A 276 -21.27 -13.11 -4.27
CA ILE A 276 -21.60 -12.29 -3.09
C ILE A 276 -22.63 -13.08 -2.28
N ASN A 277 -22.33 -13.38 -1.03
CA ASN A 277 -23.17 -14.19 -0.16
C ASN A 277 -23.65 -15.52 -0.80
N GLY A 278 -22.82 -16.13 -1.66
CA GLY A 278 -23.11 -17.35 -2.39
C GLY A 278 -23.73 -17.13 -3.77
N SER A 279 -24.34 -15.98 -4.06
CA SER A 279 -24.95 -15.67 -5.36
C SER A 279 -23.91 -15.26 -6.41
N PRO A 280 -24.00 -15.71 -7.67
CA PRO A 280 -23.14 -15.24 -8.76
C PRO A 280 -23.21 -13.73 -8.94
N ALA A 281 -22.06 -13.11 -9.19
CA ALA A 281 -21.95 -11.66 -9.29
C ALA A 281 -20.91 -11.23 -10.33
N VAL A 282 -21.05 -9.98 -10.80
CA VAL A 282 -20.07 -9.28 -11.63
C VAL A 282 -19.62 -8.02 -10.90
N GLY A 283 -18.32 -7.84 -10.73
CA GLY A 283 -17.72 -6.71 -10.03
C GLY A 283 -17.50 -5.50 -10.94
N ILE A 284 -17.77 -4.31 -10.43
CA ILE A 284 -17.50 -3.01 -11.07
C ILE A 284 -16.56 -2.23 -10.15
N ALA A 285 -15.30 -2.12 -10.53
CA ALA A 285 -14.27 -1.48 -9.73
C ALA A 285 -13.85 -0.15 -10.38
N ILE A 286 -13.78 0.91 -9.59
CA ILE A 286 -13.65 2.30 -10.03
C ILE A 286 -12.43 2.92 -9.36
N SER A 287 -11.54 3.55 -10.15
CA SER A 287 -10.42 4.35 -9.65
C SER A 287 -10.69 5.84 -9.77
N THR A 288 -10.10 6.63 -8.86
CA THR A 288 -10.10 8.09 -8.93
C THR A 288 -8.86 8.61 -9.67
N VAL A 289 -8.96 9.81 -10.25
CA VAL A 289 -7.78 10.51 -10.79
C VAL A 289 -6.79 10.84 -9.65
N PRO A 290 -5.48 10.89 -9.91
CA PRO A 290 -4.45 11.03 -8.85
C PRO A 290 -4.63 12.26 -7.95
N THR A 291 -5.18 13.35 -8.46
CA THR A 291 -5.44 14.60 -7.72
C THR A 291 -6.91 14.79 -7.33
N GLY A 292 -7.76 13.78 -7.58
CA GLY A 292 -9.20 13.83 -7.36
C GLY A 292 -9.59 13.78 -5.88
N ASN A 293 -10.85 14.09 -5.61
CA ASN A 293 -11.46 13.95 -4.30
C ASN A 293 -12.27 12.64 -4.26
N VAL A 294 -11.71 11.60 -3.66
CA VAL A 294 -12.36 10.29 -3.60
C VAL A 294 -13.67 10.30 -2.79
N VAL A 295 -13.80 11.22 -1.83
CA VAL A 295 -15.01 11.36 -1.01
C VAL A 295 -16.15 11.91 -1.86
N ASP A 296 -15.92 13.03 -2.54
CA ASP A 296 -16.94 13.66 -3.40
C ASP A 296 -17.27 12.74 -4.59
N MET A 297 -16.27 12.11 -5.20
CA MET A 297 -16.46 11.15 -6.29
C MET A 297 -17.37 9.97 -5.87
N ALA A 298 -17.11 9.38 -4.69
CA ALA A 298 -17.93 8.26 -4.21
C ALA A 298 -19.37 8.67 -3.89
N GLU A 299 -19.58 9.89 -3.38
CA GLU A 299 -20.90 10.43 -3.14
C GLU A 299 -21.67 10.67 -4.46
N ASP A 300 -21.00 11.27 -5.46
CA ASP A 300 -21.56 11.47 -6.81
C ASP A 300 -21.87 10.11 -7.48
N ILE A 301 -21.00 9.11 -7.34
CA ILE A 301 -21.24 7.74 -7.81
C ILE A 301 -22.48 7.15 -7.13
N LYS A 302 -22.57 7.28 -5.80
CA LYS A 302 -23.72 6.76 -5.04
C LYS A 302 -25.05 7.41 -5.47
N MET A 303 -25.04 8.72 -5.70
CA MET A 303 -26.22 9.43 -6.23
C MET A 303 -26.57 8.91 -7.62
N ARG A 304 -25.58 8.77 -8.53
CA ARG A 304 -25.81 8.27 -9.88
C ARG A 304 -26.33 6.82 -9.90
N ILE A 305 -25.77 5.97 -9.04
CA ILE A 305 -26.28 4.59 -8.84
C ILE A 305 -27.71 4.59 -8.36
N GLY A 306 -28.08 5.48 -7.43
CA GLY A 306 -29.47 5.63 -6.95
C GLY A 306 -30.45 6.02 -8.07
N GLU A 307 -30.03 6.86 -9.02
CA GLU A 307 -30.80 7.19 -10.22
C GLU A 307 -30.91 5.98 -11.17
N LEU A 308 -29.81 5.30 -11.43
CA LEU A 308 -29.75 4.14 -12.32
C LEU A 308 -30.59 2.98 -11.77
N SER A 309 -30.53 2.72 -10.45
CA SER A 309 -31.30 1.65 -9.80
C SER A 309 -32.81 1.77 -10.02
N GLN A 310 -33.35 2.99 -10.18
CA GLN A 310 -34.76 3.23 -10.46
C GLN A 310 -35.16 2.87 -11.92
N SER A 311 -34.16 2.83 -12.81
CA SER A 311 -34.36 2.52 -14.24
C SER A 311 -33.87 1.13 -14.63
N MET A 312 -33.24 0.40 -13.70
CA MET A 312 -32.81 -0.98 -13.94
C MET A 312 -33.97 -1.93 -14.01
N PRO A 313 -33.91 -2.96 -14.87
CA PRO A 313 -34.90 -4.03 -14.89
C PRO A 313 -34.97 -4.75 -13.52
N ASP A 314 -36.13 -5.36 -13.24
CA ASP A 314 -36.31 -6.13 -12.00
C ASP A 314 -35.35 -7.31 -11.92
N GLY A 315 -34.92 -7.64 -10.72
CA GLY A 315 -34.02 -8.77 -10.45
C GLY A 315 -32.52 -8.41 -10.33
N TYR A 316 -32.09 -7.22 -10.77
CA TYR A 316 -30.72 -6.76 -10.55
C TYR A 316 -30.58 -6.02 -9.22
N GLU A 317 -29.48 -6.35 -8.51
CA GLU A 317 -29.10 -5.66 -7.28
C GLU A 317 -27.63 -5.23 -7.35
N LEU A 318 -27.36 -3.94 -7.04
CA LEU A 318 -26.01 -3.41 -6.98
C LEU A 318 -25.59 -3.21 -5.52
N ILE A 319 -24.62 -4.01 -5.09
CA ILE A 319 -24.16 -4.11 -3.70
C ILE A 319 -22.81 -3.42 -3.57
N SER A 320 -22.65 -2.51 -2.60
CA SER A 320 -21.35 -1.90 -2.30
C SER A 320 -20.47 -2.87 -1.52
N ILE A 321 -19.37 -3.29 -2.15
CA ILE A 321 -18.39 -4.23 -1.57
C ILE A 321 -17.34 -3.47 -0.76
N TYR A 322 -16.73 -2.45 -1.36
CA TYR A 322 -15.75 -1.58 -0.72
C TYR A 322 -15.94 -0.14 -1.20
N ASP A 323 -15.94 0.79 -0.28
CA ASP A 323 -16.12 2.22 -0.57
C ASP A 323 -15.03 3.04 0.10
N GLN A 324 -13.96 3.32 -0.66
CA GLN A 324 -12.84 4.14 -0.19
C GLN A 324 -13.29 5.57 0.14
N GLY A 325 -14.30 6.10 -0.53
CA GLY A 325 -14.84 7.42 -0.24
C GLY A 325 -15.44 7.49 1.16
N TYR A 326 -16.27 6.50 1.51
CA TYR A 326 -16.83 6.37 2.86
C TYR A 326 -15.73 6.16 3.92
N GLU A 327 -14.79 5.23 3.69
CA GLU A 327 -13.66 4.95 4.59
C GLU A 327 -12.80 6.20 4.79
N SER A 328 -12.51 6.95 3.71
CA SER A 328 -11.77 8.22 3.76
C SER A 328 -12.53 9.30 4.53
N ALA A 329 -13.84 9.41 4.34
CA ALA A 329 -14.67 10.38 5.05
C ALA A 329 -14.67 10.09 6.55
N VAL A 330 -14.88 8.83 6.95
CA VAL A 330 -14.87 8.40 8.36
C VAL A 330 -13.51 8.65 9.00
N ALA A 331 -12.42 8.25 8.33
CA ALA A 331 -11.05 8.47 8.81
C ALA A 331 -10.76 9.96 8.97
N ASN A 332 -11.03 10.78 7.94
CA ASN A 332 -10.78 12.22 7.99
C ASN A 332 -11.63 12.91 9.07
N GLN A 333 -12.91 12.55 9.24
CA GLN A 333 -13.75 13.06 10.31
C GLN A 333 -13.19 12.71 11.70
N GLY A 334 -12.73 11.48 11.89
CA GLY A 334 -12.09 11.05 13.14
C GLY A 334 -10.84 11.88 13.46
N PHE A 335 -9.95 12.09 12.48
CA PHE A 335 -8.76 12.92 12.65
C PHE A 335 -9.08 14.40 12.90
N ILE A 336 -10.08 14.97 12.21
CA ILE A 336 -10.52 16.36 12.43
C ILE A 336 -11.09 16.51 13.84
N LEU A 337 -11.90 15.54 14.31
CA LEU A 337 -12.41 15.54 15.68
C LEU A 337 -11.25 15.51 16.69
N ASN A 338 -10.29 14.63 16.50
CA ASN A 338 -9.08 14.54 17.32
C ASN A 338 -8.29 15.86 17.30
N LEU A 339 -8.16 16.51 16.14
CA LEU A 339 -7.53 17.81 16.01
C LEU A 339 -8.28 18.90 16.82
N ILE A 340 -9.60 18.96 16.71
CA ILE A 340 -10.42 19.92 17.45
C ILE A 340 -10.30 19.68 18.96
N ILE A 341 -10.42 18.44 19.42
CA ILE A 341 -10.26 18.06 20.84
C ILE A 341 -8.88 18.48 21.33
N SER A 342 -7.84 18.20 20.55
CA SER A 342 -6.46 18.57 20.86
C SER A 342 -6.28 20.09 20.96
N VAL A 343 -6.82 20.86 20.01
CA VAL A 343 -6.79 22.34 20.06
C VAL A 343 -7.49 22.87 21.33
N ILE A 344 -8.67 22.36 21.63
CA ILE A 344 -9.43 22.74 22.83
C ILE A 344 -8.63 22.41 24.10
N THR A 345 -8.03 21.21 24.16
CA THR A 345 -7.21 20.76 25.28
C THR A 345 -6.00 21.67 25.49
N VAL A 346 -5.26 21.97 24.43
CA VAL A 346 -4.09 22.87 24.49
C VAL A 346 -4.50 24.25 24.95
N VAL A 347 -5.58 24.81 24.40
CA VAL A 347 -6.09 26.13 24.80
C VAL A 347 -6.52 26.12 26.28
N ALA A 348 -7.24 25.08 26.73
CA ALA A 348 -7.65 24.95 28.12
C ALA A 348 -6.46 24.92 29.09
N ILE A 349 -5.38 24.20 28.74
CA ILE A 349 -4.14 24.16 29.51
C ILE A 349 -3.50 25.56 29.60
N LEU A 350 -3.45 26.27 28.48
CA LEU A 350 -2.91 27.63 28.44
C LEU A 350 -3.74 28.59 29.30
N LEU A 351 -5.07 28.46 29.28
CA LEU A 351 -5.97 29.22 30.14
C LEU A 351 -5.69 28.97 31.63
N PHE A 352 -5.42 27.73 31.98
CA PHE A 352 -5.12 27.31 33.36
C PHE A 352 -3.76 27.86 33.86
N PHE A 353 -2.69 27.73 33.06
CA PHE A 353 -1.33 28.11 33.49
C PHE A 353 -1.04 29.63 33.38
N ILE A 354 -1.58 30.32 32.37
CA ILE A 354 -1.24 31.72 32.05
C ILE A 354 -2.41 32.66 32.34
N GLY A 355 -3.60 32.11 32.59
CA GLY A 355 -4.84 32.85 32.78
C GLY A 355 -5.59 33.15 31.49
N PHE A 356 -6.87 33.50 31.63
CA PHE A 356 -7.84 33.53 30.53
C PHE A 356 -7.41 34.37 29.34
N LYS A 357 -7.01 35.65 29.56
CA LYS A 357 -6.66 36.55 28.46
C LYS A 357 -5.42 36.17 27.71
N ASN A 358 -4.36 35.85 28.42
CA ASN A 358 -3.06 35.50 27.81
C ASN A 358 -3.10 34.07 27.20
N GLY A 359 -3.82 33.12 27.82
CA GLY A 359 -3.99 31.79 27.27
C GLY A 359 -4.75 31.78 25.95
N LEU A 360 -5.85 32.56 25.86
CA LEU A 360 -6.62 32.70 24.61
C LEU A 360 -5.78 33.36 23.49
N LEU A 361 -4.97 34.35 23.86
CA LEU A 361 -4.11 35.05 22.93
C LEU A 361 -3.04 34.15 22.33
N ILE A 362 -2.38 33.32 23.13
CA ILE A 362 -1.38 32.37 22.69
C ILE A 362 -2.06 31.24 21.87
N GLY A 363 -3.21 30.74 22.36
CA GLY A 363 -3.99 29.70 21.68
C GLY A 363 -4.50 30.13 20.30
N SER A 364 -4.80 31.43 20.10
CA SER A 364 -5.18 31.91 18.77
C SER A 364 -4.04 31.80 17.75
N GLY A 365 -2.78 31.91 18.16
CA GLY A 365 -1.61 31.70 17.29
C GLY A 365 -1.51 30.31 16.72
N LEU A 366 -1.94 29.29 17.50
CA LEU A 366 -2.08 27.93 17.04
C LEU A 366 -3.07 27.80 15.87
N VAL A 367 -4.26 28.41 16.03
CA VAL A 367 -5.31 28.37 15.00
C VAL A 367 -4.83 29.04 13.72
N PHE A 368 -4.21 30.24 13.79
CA PHE A 368 -3.65 30.91 12.62
C PHE A 368 -2.57 30.07 11.92
N SER A 369 -1.72 29.39 12.69
CA SER A 369 -0.66 28.53 12.12
C SER A 369 -1.27 27.35 11.36
N ILE A 370 -2.32 26.71 11.88
CA ILE A 370 -3.03 25.61 11.21
C ILE A 370 -3.66 26.12 9.90
N PHE A 371 -4.40 27.22 9.93
CA PHE A 371 -5.04 27.75 8.71
C PHE A 371 -4.02 28.20 7.66
N ALA A 372 -2.91 28.80 8.06
CA ALA A 372 -1.82 29.14 7.14
C ALA A 372 -1.18 27.88 6.53
N THR A 373 -1.07 26.80 7.30
CA THR A 373 -0.58 25.51 6.80
C THR A 373 -1.52 24.91 5.76
N LEU A 374 -2.84 24.96 5.98
CA LEU A 374 -3.83 24.51 5.00
C LEU A 374 -3.76 25.28 3.67
N ILE A 375 -3.50 26.60 3.70
CA ILE A 375 -3.30 27.41 2.49
C ILE A 375 -2.10 26.90 1.68
N VAL A 376 -0.97 26.62 2.37
CA VAL A 376 0.23 26.13 1.67
C VAL A 376 0.04 24.71 1.20
N MET A 377 -0.63 23.83 1.97
CA MET A 377 -0.97 22.48 1.53
C MET A 377 -1.76 22.51 0.21
N MET A 378 -2.78 23.36 0.12
CA MET A 378 -3.55 23.55 -1.11
C MET A 378 -2.68 24.06 -2.27
N ALA A 379 -1.77 25.00 -2.01
CA ALA A 379 -0.89 25.55 -3.04
C ALA A 379 0.19 24.57 -3.53
N CYS A 380 0.50 23.55 -2.72
CA CYS A 380 1.45 22.49 -3.04
C CYS A 380 0.78 21.17 -3.43
N ASP A 381 -0.52 21.17 -3.70
CA ASP A 381 -1.34 19.98 -4.04
C ASP A 381 -1.21 18.83 -3.03
N ILE A 382 -1.03 19.15 -1.74
CA ILE A 382 -1.01 18.16 -0.65
C ILE A 382 -2.44 17.93 -0.17
N ALA A 383 -2.99 16.76 -0.42
CA ALA A 383 -4.34 16.38 -0.01
C ALA A 383 -4.50 16.25 1.51
N LEU A 384 -5.74 16.39 1.99
CA LEU A 384 -6.13 15.99 3.34
C LEU A 384 -6.20 14.47 3.40
N GLN A 385 -5.29 13.86 4.16
CA GLN A 385 -5.19 12.43 4.33
C GLN A 385 -4.54 12.10 5.68
N ARG A 386 -4.54 10.83 6.10
CA ARG A 386 -4.07 10.41 7.43
C ARG A 386 -2.72 11.01 7.84
N MET A 387 -1.72 11.00 6.94
CA MET A 387 -0.36 11.48 7.26
C MET A 387 -0.31 12.99 7.43
N SER A 388 -1.01 13.76 6.57
CA SER A 388 -1.04 15.21 6.67
C SER A 388 -1.81 15.70 7.90
N LEU A 389 -2.91 15.03 8.27
CA LEU A 389 -3.68 15.35 9.47
C LEU A 389 -2.94 14.96 10.75
N ALA A 390 -2.30 13.78 10.80
CA ALA A 390 -1.44 13.39 11.90
C ALA A 390 -0.26 14.37 12.07
N ALA A 391 0.32 14.86 10.98
CA ALA A 391 1.37 15.88 10.99
C ALA A 391 0.92 17.18 11.67
N ILE A 392 -0.30 17.66 11.40
CA ILE A 392 -0.85 18.85 12.04
C ILE A 392 -1.02 18.61 13.55
N ILE A 393 -1.50 17.42 13.96
CA ILE A 393 -1.67 17.07 15.38
C ILE A 393 -0.31 17.02 16.09
N ILE A 394 0.72 16.41 15.46
CA ILE A 394 2.08 16.36 16.01
C ILE A 394 2.66 17.78 16.12
N ALA A 395 2.54 18.56 15.04
CA ALA A 395 3.04 19.92 15.00
C ALA A 395 2.37 20.80 16.06
N MET A 396 1.08 20.56 16.35
CA MET A 396 0.27 21.39 17.27
C MET A 396 0.92 21.53 18.65
N GLY A 397 1.46 20.46 19.20
CA GLY A 397 2.19 20.50 20.47
C GLY A 397 3.39 21.46 20.42
N MET A 398 4.08 21.51 19.28
CA MET A 398 5.27 22.36 19.07
C MET A 398 4.93 23.78 18.60
N LEU A 399 3.72 23.99 18.03
CA LEU A 399 3.31 25.29 17.46
C LEU A 399 3.16 26.38 18.52
N VAL A 400 2.72 25.99 19.70
CA VAL A 400 2.43 26.92 20.80
C VAL A 400 3.71 27.43 21.47
N ASP A 401 4.78 26.65 21.46
CA ASP A 401 6.02 26.89 22.19
C ASP A 401 6.67 28.26 21.86
N ASN A 402 6.71 28.63 20.58
CA ASN A 402 7.30 29.88 20.15
C ASN A 402 6.54 31.09 20.74
N ALA A 403 5.21 31.02 20.71
CA ALA A 403 4.32 32.02 21.26
C ALA A 403 4.41 32.11 22.79
N ILE A 404 4.54 30.94 23.49
CA ILE A 404 4.74 30.88 24.95
C ILE A 404 6.02 31.64 25.34
N VAL A 405 7.16 31.33 24.69
CA VAL A 405 8.46 31.94 25.03
C VAL A 405 8.46 33.45 24.80
N VAL A 406 7.93 33.91 23.68
CA VAL A 406 7.83 35.34 23.37
C VAL A 406 6.88 36.07 24.34
N SER A 407 5.71 35.47 24.62
CA SER A 407 4.71 36.04 25.53
C SER A 407 5.23 36.11 26.98
N ASP A 408 5.80 35.00 27.48
CA ASP A 408 6.36 34.95 28.85
C ASP A 408 7.51 35.93 29.02
N SER A 409 8.46 36.03 28.06
CA SER A 409 9.52 37.06 28.05
C SER A 409 8.96 38.48 28.05
N ALA A 410 7.89 38.77 27.29
CA ALA A 410 7.28 40.07 27.24
C ALA A 410 6.58 40.41 28.58
N LEU A 411 5.88 39.44 29.17
CA LEU A 411 5.21 39.60 30.49
C LEU A 411 6.23 39.85 31.60
N ILE A 412 7.32 39.04 31.68
CA ILE A 412 8.40 39.21 32.65
C ILE A 412 9.01 40.63 32.54
N ASN A 413 9.29 41.10 31.31
CA ASN A 413 9.83 42.44 31.09
C ASN A 413 8.87 43.55 31.52
N MET A 414 7.55 43.33 31.36
CA MET A 414 6.53 44.28 31.86
C MET A 414 6.41 44.26 33.40
N GLU A 415 6.50 43.07 34.01
CA GLU A 415 6.51 42.92 35.48
C GLU A 415 7.78 43.51 36.13
N ARG A 416 8.90 43.58 35.39
CA ARG A 416 10.13 44.30 35.75
C ARG A 416 10.01 45.82 35.57
N GLY A 417 8.82 46.35 35.23
CA GLY A 417 8.52 47.79 35.13
C GLY A 417 8.77 48.42 33.77
N MET A 418 9.18 47.66 32.75
CA MET A 418 9.41 48.25 31.41
C MET A 418 8.12 48.74 30.75
N ARG A 419 8.22 49.76 29.90
CA ARG A 419 7.09 50.23 29.08
C ARG A 419 6.65 49.13 28.12
N LYS A 420 5.35 48.90 27.99
CA LYS A 420 4.74 47.76 27.24
C LYS A 420 5.40 47.53 25.87
N ARG A 421 5.51 48.59 25.04
CA ARG A 421 6.10 48.49 23.72
C ARG A 421 7.59 48.12 23.74
N VAL A 422 8.36 48.65 24.72
CA VAL A 422 9.77 48.36 24.89
C VAL A 422 9.95 46.90 25.37
N ALA A 423 9.11 46.47 26.31
CA ALA A 423 9.11 45.11 26.82
C ALA A 423 8.86 44.07 25.69
N ILE A 424 7.86 44.30 24.84
CA ILE A 424 7.53 43.46 23.68
C ILE A 424 8.70 43.43 22.69
N MET A 425 9.25 44.63 22.32
CA MET A 425 10.34 44.73 21.36
C MET A 425 11.61 44.04 21.87
N ARG A 426 11.93 44.16 23.18
CA ARG A 426 13.07 43.47 23.79
C ARG A 426 12.87 41.96 23.80
N ALA A 427 11.68 41.48 24.16
CA ALA A 427 11.35 40.07 24.13
C ALA A 427 11.52 39.47 22.73
N CYS A 428 10.94 40.14 21.71
CA CYS A 428 11.10 39.66 20.32
C CYS A 428 12.56 39.68 19.83
N SER A 429 13.35 40.70 20.23
CA SER A 429 14.75 40.80 19.79
C SER A 429 15.65 39.74 20.39
N SER A 430 15.44 39.42 21.67
CA SER A 430 16.26 38.40 22.35
C SER A 430 15.90 36.96 21.93
N THR A 431 14.63 36.70 21.62
CA THR A 431 14.16 35.30 21.35
C THR A 431 14.06 34.95 19.86
N ALA A 432 14.03 35.93 18.94
CA ALA A 432 13.76 35.66 17.51
C ALA A 432 14.76 34.67 16.87
N LEU A 433 16.06 34.88 17.06
CA LEU A 433 17.10 34.05 16.45
C LEU A 433 17.22 32.66 17.11
N PRO A 434 17.26 32.54 18.44
CA PRO A 434 17.25 31.24 19.10
C PRO A 434 16.03 30.40 18.75
N LEU A 435 14.83 30.98 18.68
CA LEU A 435 13.60 30.29 18.28
C LEU A 435 13.61 29.86 16.82
N LEU A 436 14.17 30.70 15.91
CA LEU A 436 14.33 30.28 14.51
C LEU A 436 15.25 29.08 14.39
N ALA A 437 16.42 29.17 15.00
CA ALA A 437 17.39 28.05 14.99
C ALA A 437 16.78 26.78 15.56
N ALA A 438 16.09 26.85 16.70
CA ALA A 438 15.41 25.74 17.30
C ALA A 438 14.28 25.16 16.40
N THR A 439 13.54 26.04 15.71
CA THR A 439 12.50 25.63 14.76
C THR A 439 13.09 24.92 13.55
N VAL A 440 14.15 25.48 12.94
CA VAL A 440 14.85 24.85 11.80
C VAL A 440 15.45 23.51 12.21
N ILE A 441 16.08 23.41 13.38
CA ILE A 441 16.62 22.16 13.91
C ILE A 441 15.51 21.13 14.09
N ALA A 442 14.35 21.50 14.64
CA ALA A 442 13.21 20.59 14.78
C ALA A 442 12.70 20.08 13.42
N ILE A 443 12.73 20.89 12.37
CA ILE A 443 12.40 20.45 11.01
C ILE A 443 13.48 19.50 10.48
N LEU A 444 14.76 19.79 10.71
CA LEU A 444 15.87 18.99 10.22
C LEU A 444 15.93 17.59 10.83
N THR A 445 15.35 17.36 12.01
CA THR A 445 15.27 16.00 12.59
C THR A 445 14.42 15.06 11.73
N PHE A 446 13.47 15.56 10.96
CA PHE A 446 12.64 14.79 10.03
C PHE A 446 13.26 14.64 8.62
N LEU A 447 14.34 15.36 8.32
CA LEU A 447 14.95 15.39 6.99
C LEU A 447 15.37 13.99 6.48
N PRO A 448 15.90 13.05 7.30
CA PRO A 448 16.23 11.70 6.86
C PRO A 448 15.04 10.94 6.29
N ILE A 449 13.83 11.17 6.81
CA ILE A 449 12.60 10.57 6.29
C ILE A 449 12.24 11.16 4.93
N TYR A 450 12.30 12.48 4.80
CA TYR A 450 11.96 13.20 3.55
C TYR A 450 12.83 12.80 2.37
N TYR A 451 14.13 12.61 2.59
CA TYR A 451 15.08 12.22 1.53
C TYR A 451 15.21 10.70 1.35
N SER A 452 14.50 9.89 2.15
CA SER A 452 14.50 8.44 1.98
C SER A 452 13.84 8.07 0.63
N PRO A 453 14.55 7.41 -0.29
CA PRO A 453 13.99 7.02 -1.59
C PRO A 453 13.05 5.83 -1.51
N HIS A 454 12.86 5.25 -0.34
CA HIS A 454 11.96 4.13 -0.11
C HIS A 454 10.48 4.58 -0.15
N ILE A 455 9.55 3.67 -0.50
CA ILE A 455 8.10 3.92 -0.51
C ILE A 455 7.61 4.52 0.81
N THR A 456 8.14 4.04 1.95
CA THR A 456 7.82 4.60 3.27
C THR A 456 8.24 6.05 3.43
N GLY A 457 9.34 6.49 2.77
CA GLY A 457 9.74 7.90 2.71
C GLY A 457 8.74 8.73 1.91
N GLU A 458 8.25 8.23 0.79
CA GLU A 458 7.22 8.90 -0.03
C GLU A 458 5.91 9.04 0.75
N LEU A 459 5.45 7.97 1.42
CA LEU A 459 4.25 7.99 2.27
C LEU A 459 4.32 9.04 3.38
N LEU A 460 5.49 9.22 4.02
CA LEU A 460 5.67 10.21 5.08
C LEU A 460 6.18 11.57 4.59
N SER A 461 6.42 11.75 3.30
CA SER A 461 6.93 13.03 2.76
C SER A 461 5.99 14.18 3.09
N SER A 462 4.68 13.99 2.93
CA SER A 462 3.64 14.96 3.29
C SER A 462 3.67 15.32 4.78
N LEU A 463 3.91 14.35 5.67
CA LEU A 463 4.06 14.59 7.11
C LEU A 463 5.20 15.57 7.40
N VAL A 464 6.38 15.35 6.78
CA VAL A 464 7.55 16.21 6.98
C VAL A 464 7.31 17.62 6.48
N VAL A 465 6.71 17.77 5.28
CA VAL A 465 6.40 19.08 4.69
C VAL A 465 5.39 19.83 5.55
N VAL A 466 4.32 19.18 5.97
CA VAL A 466 3.26 19.80 6.79
C VAL A 466 3.79 20.23 8.15
N ILE A 467 4.60 19.38 8.84
CA ILE A 467 5.27 19.79 10.09
C ILE A 467 6.17 20.98 9.84
N GLY A 468 7.01 20.95 8.80
CA GLY A 468 7.95 22.02 8.47
C GLY A 468 7.26 23.37 8.24
N VAL A 469 6.23 23.38 7.41
CA VAL A 469 5.42 24.57 7.10
C VAL A 469 4.72 25.08 8.35
N SER A 470 4.10 24.21 9.13
CA SER A 470 3.40 24.57 10.37
C SER A 470 4.33 25.23 11.38
N LEU A 471 5.51 24.65 11.61
CA LEU A 471 6.49 25.19 12.55
C LEU A 471 7.06 26.53 12.10
N MET A 472 7.29 26.73 10.80
CA MET A 472 7.73 28.02 10.26
C MET A 472 6.67 29.10 10.45
N PHE A 473 5.39 28.79 10.20
CA PHE A 473 4.31 29.76 10.49
C PHE A 473 4.16 30.04 11.98
N SER A 474 4.35 29.05 12.86
CA SER A 474 4.38 29.29 14.30
C SER A 474 5.43 30.34 14.69
N TRP A 475 6.65 30.24 14.14
CA TRP A 475 7.69 31.24 14.37
C TRP A 475 7.30 32.62 13.83
N VAL A 476 6.73 32.69 12.62
CA VAL A 476 6.25 33.95 12.03
C VAL A 476 5.16 34.60 12.89
N PHE A 477 4.14 33.82 13.32
CA PHE A 477 3.05 34.35 14.15
C PHE A 477 3.49 34.70 15.59
N ALA A 478 4.45 33.95 16.13
CA ALA A 478 5.06 34.32 17.42
C ALA A 478 5.74 35.69 17.39
N LEU A 479 6.23 36.15 16.23
CA LEU A 479 6.89 37.48 16.06
C LEU A 479 5.96 38.54 15.45
N THR A 480 4.77 38.21 14.98
CA THR A 480 3.83 39.12 14.33
C THR A 480 2.51 39.25 15.11
N GLN A 481 1.74 38.17 15.15
CA GLN A 481 0.43 38.09 15.79
C GLN A 481 0.54 38.19 17.31
N THR A 482 1.41 37.41 17.96
CA THR A 482 1.54 37.35 19.43
C THR A 482 1.94 38.74 20.01
N PRO A 483 2.98 39.44 19.50
CA PRO A 483 3.30 40.82 19.95
C PRO A 483 2.17 41.80 19.73
N PHE A 484 1.48 41.70 18.60
CA PHE A 484 0.35 42.58 18.28
C PHE A 484 -0.81 42.39 19.28
N PHE A 485 -1.18 41.13 19.57
CA PHE A 485 -2.23 40.84 20.54
C PHE A 485 -1.85 41.20 21.98
N ILE A 486 -0.59 41.00 22.38
CA ILE A 486 -0.10 41.47 23.67
C ILE A 486 -0.26 43.01 23.75
N GLN A 487 0.11 43.71 22.69
CA GLN A 487 -0.04 45.17 22.66
C GLN A 487 -1.49 45.65 22.79
N GLU A 488 -2.43 44.94 22.17
CA GLU A 488 -3.84 45.38 22.18
C GLU A 488 -4.60 44.92 23.45
N PHE A 489 -4.44 43.65 23.85
CA PHE A 489 -5.35 43.04 24.83
C PHE A 489 -4.77 42.86 26.21
N VAL A 490 -3.45 42.84 26.40
CA VAL A 490 -2.81 42.67 27.71
C VAL A 490 -2.69 44.02 28.43
N ARG A 491 -3.14 44.11 29.69
CA ARG A 491 -2.99 45.29 30.51
C ARG A 491 -1.57 45.37 31.10
N ARG A 492 -1.05 46.60 31.27
CA ARG A 492 0.19 46.83 32.01
C ARG A 492 -0.06 46.53 33.51
N PRO A 493 0.83 45.81 34.19
CA PRO A 493 0.75 45.63 35.66
C PRO A 493 0.75 47.02 36.35
N ARG A 494 -0.05 47.16 37.41
CA ARG A 494 -0.05 48.36 38.24
C ARG A 494 1.25 48.42 39.07
N PRO A 495 1.74 49.61 39.47
CA PRO A 495 2.93 49.74 40.29
C PRO A 495 2.92 48.90 41.60
N GLU A 496 1.74 48.70 42.14
CA GLU A 496 1.51 47.88 43.35
C GLU A 496 1.58 46.37 43.08
N GLU A 497 1.46 45.95 41.84
CA GLU A 497 1.54 44.52 41.38
C GLU A 497 2.97 44.15 40.96
N LEU A 498 3.92 45.12 40.94
CA LEU A 498 5.32 44.87 40.59
C LEU A 498 6.01 44.09 41.72
N LYS A 499 6.24 42.80 41.46
CA LYS A 499 6.90 41.91 42.45
C LYS A 499 8.41 42.08 42.39
N ALA A 500 9.02 42.27 43.56
CA ALA A 500 10.47 42.39 43.71
C ALA A 500 11.18 41.06 43.37
N SER A 501 10.52 39.88 43.59
CA SER A 501 11.00 38.59 43.23
C SER A 501 9.89 37.77 42.56
N LEU A 502 10.04 37.47 41.27
CA LEU A 502 9.05 36.78 40.42
C LEU A 502 8.96 35.28 40.72
N PHE A 503 9.99 34.69 41.34
CA PHE A 503 10.15 33.27 41.51
C PHE A 503 10.31 32.81 42.98
N ASP A 504 9.54 33.39 43.94
CA ASP A 504 9.64 33.12 45.37
C ASP A 504 8.56 32.16 45.95
N GLY A 505 7.82 31.46 45.07
CA GLY A 505 6.82 30.49 45.52
C GLY A 505 7.41 29.22 46.12
N LYS A 506 6.68 28.55 47.03
CA LYS A 506 7.09 27.28 47.67
C LYS A 506 7.64 26.23 46.67
N TYR A 507 7.04 26.13 45.49
CA TYR A 507 7.50 25.22 44.41
C TYR A 507 8.87 25.61 43.90
N TYR A 508 9.17 26.87 43.67
CA TYR A 508 10.47 27.36 43.21
C TYR A 508 11.57 27.15 44.26
N HIS A 509 11.24 27.29 45.55
CA HIS A 509 12.18 26.98 46.65
C HIS A 509 12.51 25.51 46.71
N LEU A 510 11.52 24.63 46.60
CA LEU A 510 11.73 23.19 46.57
C LEU A 510 12.60 22.81 45.33
N PHE A 511 12.28 23.35 44.17
CA PHE A 511 13.04 23.10 42.93
C PHE A 511 14.50 23.58 43.04
N ARG A 512 14.74 24.80 43.58
CA ARG A 512 16.12 25.29 43.87
C ARG A 512 16.85 24.34 44.81
N LYS A 513 16.19 23.81 45.81
CA LYS A 513 16.79 22.86 46.81
C LYS A 513 17.18 21.56 46.08
N SER A 514 16.31 21.02 45.26
CA SER A 514 16.56 19.81 44.46
C SER A 514 17.71 20.02 43.46
N LEU A 515 17.70 21.15 42.76
CA LEU A 515 18.74 21.52 41.79
C LEU A 515 20.11 21.69 42.45
N ARG A 516 20.18 22.37 43.62
CA ARG A 516 21.42 22.48 44.41
C ARG A 516 21.93 21.12 44.86
N TRP A 517 21.05 20.18 45.22
CA TRP A 517 21.43 18.82 45.59
C TRP A 517 22.07 18.08 44.39
N VAL A 518 21.41 18.15 43.21
CA VAL A 518 21.93 17.58 41.95
C VAL A 518 23.29 18.14 41.57
N LEU A 519 23.45 19.46 41.62
CA LEU A 519 24.73 20.14 41.30
C LEU A 519 25.85 19.80 42.30
N ARG A 520 25.49 19.55 43.55
CA ARG A 520 26.46 19.09 44.60
C ARG A 520 26.92 17.65 44.37
N HIS A 521 26.03 16.76 43.88
CA HIS A 521 26.30 15.36 43.63
C HIS A 521 26.32 15.01 42.14
N ARG A 522 26.91 15.86 41.29
CA ARG A 522 26.86 15.76 39.83
C ARG A 522 27.36 14.44 39.27
N THR A 523 28.44 13.87 39.83
CA THR A 523 28.99 12.56 39.40
C THR A 523 27.99 11.42 39.65
N MET A 524 27.36 11.40 40.82
CA MET A 524 26.34 10.40 41.16
C MET A 524 25.11 10.56 40.26
N THR A 525 24.70 11.78 39.96
CA THR A 525 23.55 12.06 39.06
C THR A 525 23.86 11.55 37.64
N ILE A 526 25.04 11.89 37.08
CA ILE A 526 25.43 11.44 35.74
C ILE A 526 25.57 9.90 35.72
N ALA A 527 26.18 9.28 36.74
CA ALA A 527 26.29 7.83 36.80
C ALA A 527 24.93 7.12 36.87
N SER A 528 23.97 7.64 37.67
CA SER A 528 22.63 7.08 37.75
C SER A 528 21.87 7.19 36.42
N LEU A 529 22.10 8.27 35.66
CA LEU A 529 21.50 8.47 34.34
C LEU A 529 22.07 7.50 33.30
N VAL A 530 23.38 7.26 33.32
CA VAL A 530 24.03 6.26 32.43
C VAL A 530 23.45 4.87 32.72
N VAL A 531 23.34 4.50 34.03
CA VAL A 531 22.72 3.21 34.40
C VAL A 531 21.27 3.12 33.92
N LEU A 532 20.48 4.18 34.10
CA LEU A 532 19.10 4.22 33.65
C LEU A 532 18.99 4.11 32.12
N LEU A 533 19.89 4.76 31.40
CA LEU A 533 19.98 4.67 29.93
C LEU A 533 20.31 3.24 29.48
N LEU A 534 21.28 2.59 30.12
CA LEU A 534 21.65 1.20 29.81
C LEU A 534 20.50 0.23 30.12
N LEU A 535 19.82 0.40 31.26
CA LEU A 535 18.62 -0.38 31.59
C LEU A 535 17.50 -0.17 30.56
N SER A 536 17.28 1.06 30.12
CA SER A 536 16.28 1.37 29.10
C SER A 536 16.64 0.78 27.75
N ALA A 537 17.91 0.87 27.35
CA ALA A 537 18.39 0.21 26.11
C ALA A 537 18.23 -1.31 26.16
N TRP A 538 18.50 -1.92 27.34
CA TRP A 538 18.26 -3.36 27.55
C TRP A 538 16.77 -3.71 27.48
N SER A 539 15.89 -2.85 27.99
CA SER A 539 14.45 -3.08 27.99
C SER A 539 13.82 -3.08 26.58
N PHE A 540 14.45 -2.47 25.59
CA PHE A 540 14.03 -2.56 24.18
C PHE A 540 13.99 -4.00 23.63
N LYS A 541 14.66 -4.95 24.31
CA LYS A 541 14.56 -6.37 23.95
C LYS A 541 13.16 -6.93 24.18
N PHE A 542 12.40 -6.37 25.11
CA PHE A 542 11.07 -6.83 25.48
C PHE A 542 9.93 -6.11 24.74
N ILE A 543 10.26 -5.09 23.93
CA ILE A 543 9.29 -4.33 23.17
C ILE A 543 9.08 -5.04 21.82
N PRO A 544 7.85 -5.43 21.45
CA PRO A 544 7.55 -6.03 20.15
C PRO A 544 7.96 -5.07 19.01
N LYS A 545 8.48 -5.65 17.92
CA LYS A 545 8.94 -4.88 16.76
C LYS A 545 8.07 -5.23 15.55
N VAL A 546 7.19 -4.30 15.19
CA VAL A 546 6.34 -4.42 14.01
C VAL A 546 6.65 -3.24 13.08
N PHE A 547 6.92 -3.50 11.80
CA PHE A 547 7.35 -2.45 10.88
C PHE A 547 6.23 -1.43 10.64
N VAL A 548 5.06 -1.90 10.22
CA VAL A 548 3.84 -1.10 10.02
C VAL A 548 2.68 -1.80 10.71
N PRO A 549 1.92 -1.13 11.57
CA PRO A 549 0.80 -1.74 12.26
C PRO A 549 -0.38 -2.03 11.33
N ALA A 550 -1.19 -3.02 11.69
CA ALA A 550 -2.46 -3.29 11.03
C ALA A 550 -3.45 -2.14 11.25
N LEU A 551 -4.33 -1.94 10.28
CA LEU A 551 -5.37 -0.91 10.33
C LEU A 551 -6.63 -1.43 11.02
N ASP A 552 -7.38 -0.51 11.62
CA ASP A 552 -8.68 -0.80 12.24
C ASP A 552 -9.80 -0.62 11.22
N LYS A 553 -10.04 -1.67 10.42
CA LYS A 553 -11.09 -1.67 9.40
C LYS A 553 -12.17 -2.70 9.73
N GLN A 554 -13.38 -2.46 9.24
CA GLN A 554 -14.48 -3.43 9.31
C GLN A 554 -14.33 -4.62 8.36
N TYR A 555 -13.24 -4.65 7.58
CA TYR A 555 -12.93 -5.66 6.58
C TYR A 555 -11.69 -6.46 6.95
N PHE A 556 -11.66 -7.72 6.51
CA PHE A 556 -10.45 -8.53 6.44
C PHE A 556 -10.56 -9.53 5.26
N THR A 557 -9.43 -10.08 4.83
CA THR A 557 -9.42 -11.07 3.74
C THR A 557 -9.06 -12.46 4.25
N VAL A 558 -9.64 -13.46 3.60
CA VAL A 558 -9.28 -14.87 3.76
C VAL A 558 -8.80 -15.35 2.41
N ASP A 559 -7.49 -15.59 2.29
CA ASP A 559 -6.89 -16.17 1.11
C ASP A 559 -6.76 -17.69 1.29
N MET A 560 -7.10 -18.44 0.26
CA MET A 560 -6.96 -19.89 0.28
C MET A 560 -6.27 -20.42 -0.98
N TRP A 561 -5.41 -21.41 -0.79
CA TRP A 561 -4.77 -22.16 -1.88
C TRP A 561 -5.01 -23.63 -1.65
N LEU A 562 -5.54 -24.29 -2.65
CA LEU A 562 -5.57 -25.75 -2.76
C LEU A 562 -4.28 -26.26 -3.39
N PRO A 563 -3.99 -27.56 -3.34
CA PRO A 563 -2.85 -28.14 -4.04
C PRO A 563 -2.85 -27.74 -5.52
N GLU A 564 -1.65 -27.51 -6.08
CA GLU A 564 -1.50 -27.20 -7.49
C GLU A 564 -2.07 -28.33 -8.37
N GLY A 565 -2.75 -27.95 -9.45
CA GLY A 565 -3.48 -28.86 -10.31
C GLY A 565 -4.94 -29.08 -9.91
N THR A 566 -5.42 -28.48 -8.83
CA THR A 566 -6.84 -28.51 -8.46
C THR A 566 -7.69 -27.75 -9.49
N ALA A 567 -8.80 -28.35 -9.89
CA ALA A 567 -9.76 -27.73 -10.80
C ALA A 567 -10.49 -26.56 -10.15
N ILE A 568 -10.78 -25.51 -10.93
CA ILE A 568 -11.43 -24.30 -10.43
C ILE A 568 -12.81 -24.57 -9.80
N GLY A 569 -13.55 -25.57 -10.31
CA GLY A 569 -14.83 -25.97 -9.73
C GLY A 569 -14.72 -26.51 -8.31
N GLU A 570 -13.64 -27.24 -7.99
CA GLU A 570 -13.39 -27.69 -6.62
C GLU A 570 -12.97 -26.54 -5.72
N THR A 571 -12.19 -25.61 -6.26
CA THR A 571 -11.84 -24.36 -5.55
C THR A 571 -13.09 -23.52 -5.23
N ASP A 572 -14.02 -23.40 -6.18
CA ASP A 572 -15.31 -22.71 -5.97
C ASP A 572 -16.15 -23.41 -4.91
N ARG A 573 -16.23 -24.76 -4.93
CA ARG A 573 -16.96 -25.54 -3.94
C ARG A 573 -16.44 -25.29 -2.52
N ILE A 574 -15.13 -25.42 -2.31
CA ILE A 574 -14.52 -25.23 -0.99
C ILE A 574 -14.59 -23.75 -0.54
N ALA A 575 -14.39 -22.81 -1.46
CA ALA A 575 -14.57 -21.39 -1.16
C ALA A 575 -16.00 -21.08 -0.74
N GLY A 576 -17.00 -21.71 -1.37
CA GLY A 576 -18.41 -21.63 -1.00
C GLY A 576 -18.67 -22.15 0.42
N GLU A 577 -18.14 -23.32 0.77
CA GLU A 577 -18.27 -23.90 2.13
C GLU A 577 -17.63 -23.01 3.21
N ILE A 578 -16.47 -22.44 2.91
CA ILE A 578 -15.79 -21.48 3.80
C ILE A 578 -16.60 -20.19 3.93
N SER A 579 -17.14 -19.69 2.82
CA SER A 579 -18.01 -18.50 2.82
C SER A 579 -19.24 -18.72 3.69
N ASP A 580 -19.92 -19.85 3.52
CA ASP A 580 -21.11 -20.20 4.32
C ASP A 580 -20.75 -20.34 5.80
N TYR A 581 -19.62 -20.99 6.12
CA TYR A 581 -19.15 -21.07 7.50
C TYR A 581 -18.92 -19.68 8.11
N ILE A 582 -18.25 -18.77 7.41
CA ILE A 582 -18.00 -17.39 7.90
C ILE A 582 -19.32 -16.65 8.11
N ARG A 583 -20.30 -16.85 7.23
CA ARG A 583 -21.64 -16.25 7.32
C ARG A 583 -22.48 -16.73 8.51
N THR A 584 -22.15 -17.89 9.11
CA THR A 584 -22.83 -18.34 10.34
C THR A 584 -22.52 -17.48 11.56
N HIS A 585 -21.45 -16.67 11.50
CA HIS A 585 -21.06 -15.78 12.60
C HIS A 585 -21.86 -14.47 12.55
N GLU A 586 -22.48 -14.08 13.66
CA GLU A 586 -23.34 -12.88 13.74
C GLU A 586 -22.60 -11.57 13.46
N GLU A 587 -21.28 -11.55 13.62
CA GLU A 587 -20.40 -10.41 13.33
C GLU A 587 -20.29 -10.11 11.83
N THR A 588 -20.59 -11.10 10.98
CA THR A 588 -20.46 -10.98 9.53
C THR A 588 -21.65 -10.24 8.93
N GLU A 589 -21.38 -9.21 8.13
CA GLU A 589 -22.39 -8.51 7.34
C GLU A 589 -22.46 -9.07 5.91
N MET A 590 -21.31 -9.31 5.27
CA MET A 590 -21.24 -9.77 3.89
C MET A 590 -19.93 -10.54 3.65
N VAL A 591 -19.99 -11.52 2.77
CA VAL A 591 -18.82 -12.23 2.24
C VAL A 591 -18.84 -12.17 0.71
N SER A 592 -17.78 -11.61 0.10
CA SER A 592 -17.55 -11.63 -1.34
C SER A 592 -16.41 -12.59 -1.66
N SER A 593 -16.66 -13.57 -2.52
CA SER A 593 -15.70 -14.62 -2.90
C SER A 593 -15.20 -14.39 -4.33
N TYR A 594 -13.91 -14.49 -4.51
CA TYR A 594 -13.20 -14.32 -5.78
C TYR A 594 -12.41 -15.60 -6.04
N ILE A 595 -12.78 -16.34 -7.08
CA ILE A 595 -12.25 -17.66 -7.37
C ILE A 595 -11.41 -17.59 -8.66
N GLY A 596 -10.26 -18.23 -8.67
CA GLY A 596 -9.37 -18.34 -9.82
C GLY A 596 -8.46 -17.13 -10.06
N ARG A 597 -8.70 -16.01 -9.41
CA ARG A 597 -7.89 -14.77 -9.51
C ARG A 597 -8.23 -13.83 -8.37
N THR A 598 -7.27 -13.00 -7.94
CA THR A 598 -7.58 -11.89 -7.02
C THR A 598 -8.53 -10.88 -7.66
N PRO A 599 -9.39 -10.22 -6.86
CA PRO A 599 -10.20 -9.10 -7.35
C PRO A 599 -9.31 -7.94 -7.82
N PRO A 600 -9.89 -6.95 -8.53
CA PRO A 600 -9.21 -5.68 -8.77
C PRO A 600 -8.69 -5.08 -7.46
N ARG A 601 -7.56 -4.38 -7.52
CA ARG A 601 -6.92 -3.84 -6.33
C ARG A 601 -7.75 -2.71 -5.72
N TYR A 602 -8.72 -3.05 -4.88
CA TYR A 602 -9.61 -2.08 -4.22
C TYR A 602 -8.97 -1.40 -3.00
N TYR A 603 -7.87 -1.93 -2.49
CA TYR A 603 -7.11 -1.32 -1.40
C TYR A 603 -5.61 -1.51 -1.60
N LEU A 604 -4.82 -0.59 -1.03
CA LEU A 604 -3.37 -0.51 -1.19
C LEU A 604 -2.63 -1.81 -0.85
N SER A 605 -2.96 -2.46 0.25
CA SER A 605 -2.28 -3.67 0.71
C SER A 605 -2.68 -4.95 -0.03
N ASN A 606 -3.70 -4.92 -0.91
CA ASN A 606 -4.10 -6.11 -1.65
C ASN A 606 -2.99 -6.57 -2.60
N ILE A 607 -2.67 -7.87 -2.54
CA ILE A 607 -1.78 -8.53 -3.48
C ILE A 607 -2.59 -8.86 -4.74
N SER A 608 -1.98 -8.71 -5.91
CA SER A 608 -2.58 -9.12 -7.17
C SER A 608 -1.92 -10.39 -7.67
N PHE A 609 -2.63 -11.51 -7.60
CA PHE A 609 -2.26 -12.76 -8.25
C PHE A 609 -2.93 -12.86 -9.63
N GLY A 610 -2.19 -13.38 -10.61
CA GLY A 610 -2.75 -13.73 -11.91
C GLY A 610 -3.71 -14.94 -11.82
N PRO A 611 -4.21 -15.43 -12.95
CA PRO A 611 -5.09 -16.60 -12.98
C PRO A 611 -4.43 -17.84 -12.35
N GLN A 612 -5.09 -18.45 -11.37
CA GLN A 612 -4.69 -19.66 -10.65
C GLN A 612 -5.92 -20.44 -10.27
N SER A 613 -6.16 -21.60 -10.89
CA SER A 613 -7.36 -22.42 -10.67
C SER A 613 -7.54 -22.88 -9.22
N ASN A 614 -6.44 -23.02 -8.48
CA ASN A 614 -6.39 -23.50 -7.10
C ASN A 614 -6.47 -22.38 -6.04
N TYR A 615 -6.70 -21.12 -6.45
CA TYR A 615 -6.72 -19.97 -5.55
C TYR A 615 -8.12 -19.35 -5.42
N ALA A 616 -8.47 -18.97 -4.20
CA ALA A 616 -9.60 -18.08 -3.96
C ALA A 616 -9.30 -17.08 -2.84
N GLN A 617 -9.92 -15.91 -2.93
CA GLN A 617 -9.92 -14.88 -1.88
C GLN A 617 -11.35 -14.57 -1.46
N LEU A 618 -11.60 -14.51 -0.15
CA LEU A 618 -12.85 -14.04 0.40
C LEU A 618 -12.61 -12.71 1.10
N LEU A 619 -13.36 -11.67 0.73
CA LEU A 619 -13.42 -10.40 1.44
C LEU A 619 -14.62 -10.46 2.40
N VAL A 620 -14.33 -10.40 3.69
CA VAL A 620 -15.31 -10.43 4.76
C VAL A 620 -15.54 -9.02 5.27
N LYS A 621 -16.78 -8.55 5.18
CA LYS A 621 -17.25 -7.30 5.78
C LYS A 621 -17.97 -7.62 7.09
N CYS A 622 -17.56 -6.99 8.18
CA CYS A 622 -18.18 -7.09 9.49
C CYS A 622 -18.99 -5.83 9.82
N LYS A 623 -19.89 -5.93 10.78
CA LYS A 623 -20.75 -4.82 11.24
C LYS A 623 -19.94 -3.66 11.84
N SER A 624 -18.76 -3.95 12.42
CA SER A 624 -17.85 -2.95 12.98
C SER A 624 -16.39 -3.43 12.96
N SER A 625 -15.45 -2.50 13.10
CA SER A 625 -14.02 -2.82 13.18
C SER A 625 -13.66 -3.66 14.42
N LYS A 626 -14.41 -3.49 15.53
CA LYS A 626 -14.25 -4.31 16.74
C LYS A 626 -14.64 -5.77 16.50
N GLU A 627 -15.74 -6.00 15.81
CA GLU A 627 -16.21 -7.34 15.43
C GLU A 627 -15.26 -7.97 14.40
N SER A 628 -14.78 -7.19 13.43
CA SER A 628 -13.78 -7.64 12.46
C SER A 628 -12.51 -8.15 13.15
N ARG A 629 -12.00 -7.46 14.19
CA ARG A 629 -10.84 -7.92 14.96
C ARG A 629 -11.12 -9.21 15.72
N ALA A 630 -12.29 -9.31 16.35
CA ALA A 630 -12.67 -10.50 17.12
C ALA A 630 -12.83 -11.73 16.21
N LEU A 631 -13.57 -11.58 15.11
CA LEU A 631 -13.80 -12.66 14.14
C LEU A 631 -12.51 -13.07 13.43
N ASN A 632 -11.67 -12.11 13.02
CA ASN A 632 -10.36 -12.40 12.41
C ASN A 632 -9.49 -13.25 13.36
N ALA A 633 -9.39 -12.87 14.64
CA ALA A 633 -8.60 -13.63 15.61
C ALA A 633 -9.17 -15.05 15.84
N LEU A 634 -10.49 -15.19 15.88
CA LEU A 634 -11.14 -16.49 16.02
C LEU A 634 -10.90 -17.38 14.79
N LEU A 635 -11.03 -16.82 13.58
CA LEU A 635 -10.88 -17.57 12.34
C LEU A 635 -9.44 -18.00 12.06
N GLN A 636 -8.41 -17.26 12.50
CA GLN A 636 -7.02 -17.65 12.28
C GLN A 636 -6.67 -19.07 12.75
N ASP A 637 -7.27 -19.51 13.84
CA ASP A 637 -7.04 -20.85 14.39
C ASP A 637 -8.16 -21.84 14.02
N SER A 638 -9.44 -21.43 14.09
CA SER A 638 -10.58 -22.32 13.93
C SER A 638 -10.78 -22.79 12.48
N ILE A 639 -10.54 -21.90 11.48
CA ILE A 639 -10.80 -22.22 10.08
C ILE A 639 -9.85 -23.30 9.54
N ARG A 640 -8.58 -23.28 9.98
CA ARG A 640 -7.58 -24.27 9.59
C ARG A 640 -7.83 -25.66 10.18
N LEU A 641 -8.43 -25.71 11.38
CA LEU A 641 -8.81 -26.97 12.01
C LEU A 641 -10.01 -27.59 11.29
N LYS A 642 -10.94 -26.78 10.83
CA LYS A 642 -12.13 -27.23 10.13
C LYS A 642 -11.85 -27.62 8.67
N TYR A 643 -10.97 -26.89 8.00
CA TYR A 643 -10.57 -27.10 6.60
C TYR A 643 -9.06 -27.33 6.53
N PRO A 644 -8.56 -28.55 6.77
CA PRO A 644 -7.12 -28.81 6.83
C PRO A 644 -6.44 -28.93 5.45
N GLU A 645 -7.21 -29.16 4.38
CA GLU A 645 -6.68 -29.38 3.04
C GLU A 645 -6.16 -28.08 2.40
N PRO A 646 -6.92 -26.96 2.35
CA PRO A 646 -6.42 -25.72 1.79
C PRO A 646 -5.46 -25.02 2.74
N LEU A 647 -4.44 -24.40 2.17
CA LEU A 647 -3.64 -23.42 2.88
C LEU A 647 -4.46 -22.14 3.05
N ILE A 648 -4.84 -21.80 4.26
CA ILE A 648 -5.68 -20.63 4.55
C ILE A 648 -4.89 -19.56 5.29
N LYS A 649 -4.98 -18.32 4.82
CA LYS A 649 -4.45 -17.12 5.48
C LYS A 649 -5.58 -16.12 5.75
N VAL A 650 -5.69 -15.68 7.00
CA VAL A 650 -6.63 -14.62 7.40
C VAL A 650 -5.81 -13.35 7.62
N ASN A 651 -5.93 -12.39 6.70
CA ASN A 651 -5.13 -11.18 6.66
C ASN A 651 -5.93 -9.96 7.10
N LYS A 652 -5.29 -9.08 7.90
CA LYS A 652 -5.80 -7.73 8.19
C LYS A 652 -5.29 -6.76 7.13
N PHE A 653 -5.97 -5.64 6.97
CA PHE A 653 -5.48 -4.53 6.16
C PHE A 653 -4.29 -3.85 6.85
N GLU A 654 -3.27 -3.49 6.07
CA GLU A 654 -2.06 -2.80 6.53
C GLU A 654 -1.79 -1.55 5.66
N LEU A 655 -0.99 -0.61 6.16
CA LEU A 655 -0.57 0.58 5.41
C LEU A 655 0.57 0.30 4.41
N SER A 656 1.17 -0.87 4.44
CA SER A 656 2.16 -1.31 3.45
C SER A 656 1.57 -2.37 2.54
N PRO A 657 2.05 -2.52 1.30
CA PRO A 657 1.67 -3.64 0.45
C PRO A 657 1.93 -4.95 1.17
N LEU A 658 0.94 -5.84 1.21
CA LEU A 658 1.13 -7.20 1.70
C LEU A 658 2.09 -7.94 0.78
N THR A 659 2.88 -8.82 1.37
CA THR A 659 3.74 -9.75 0.65
C THR A 659 3.13 -11.15 0.69
N GLU A 660 3.50 -12.00 -0.27
CA GLU A 660 2.99 -13.37 -0.36
C GLU A 660 3.28 -14.17 0.92
N ALA A 661 4.44 -13.91 1.54
CA ALA A 661 4.77 -14.39 2.88
C ALA A 661 5.49 -13.29 3.68
N MET A 662 5.44 -13.34 5.01
CA MET A 662 6.15 -12.38 5.85
C MET A 662 7.66 -12.63 5.85
N ILE A 663 8.07 -13.90 5.81
CA ILE A 663 9.45 -14.34 5.84
C ILE A 663 9.70 -15.25 4.63
N GLU A 664 10.70 -14.92 3.83
CA GLU A 664 11.14 -15.68 2.68
C GLU A 664 12.65 -15.93 2.76
N ALA A 665 13.04 -17.19 2.81
CA ALA A 665 14.42 -17.64 2.65
C ALA A 665 14.61 -18.06 1.20
N ARG A 666 15.22 -17.21 0.37
CA ARG A 666 15.34 -17.40 -1.08
C ARG A 666 16.68 -17.99 -1.44
N PHE A 667 16.65 -19.11 -2.14
CA PHE A 667 17.80 -19.82 -2.70
C PHE A 667 17.87 -19.58 -4.20
N LEU A 668 19.09 -19.39 -4.72
CA LEU A 668 19.39 -19.22 -6.14
C LEU A 668 20.36 -20.30 -6.57
N GLY A 669 20.14 -20.89 -7.75
CA GLY A 669 21.04 -21.90 -8.30
C GLY A 669 20.54 -22.49 -9.61
N PRO A 670 21.34 -23.30 -10.30
CA PRO A 670 21.00 -23.80 -11.64
C PRO A 670 20.03 -24.99 -11.69
N ASP A 671 19.95 -25.81 -10.63
CA ASP A 671 19.19 -27.06 -10.64
C ASP A 671 17.96 -26.97 -9.75
N PRO A 672 16.73 -27.13 -10.31
CA PRO A 672 15.48 -27.11 -9.56
C PRO A 672 15.41 -28.15 -8.43
N ALA A 673 15.98 -29.36 -8.61
CA ALA A 673 15.92 -30.43 -7.61
C ALA A 673 16.77 -30.08 -6.37
N VAL A 674 17.91 -29.45 -6.57
CA VAL A 674 18.77 -28.98 -5.47
C VAL A 674 18.10 -27.80 -4.75
N LEU A 675 17.48 -26.86 -5.51
CA LEU A 675 16.73 -25.75 -4.92
C LEU A 675 15.56 -26.26 -4.05
N ASP A 676 14.83 -27.27 -4.51
CA ASP A 676 13.74 -27.89 -3.75
C ASP A 676 14.25 -28.56 -2.46
N SER A 677 15.39 -29.27 -2.53
CA SER A 677 16.03 -29.86 -1.34
C SER A 677 16.43 -28.80 -0.32
N LEU A 678 17.04 -27.69 -0.76
CA LEU A 678 17.45 -26.57 0.12
C LEU A 678 16.22 -25.86 0.72
N ALA A 679 15.22 -25.59 -0.10
CA ALA A 679 13.96 -25.00 0.38
C ALA A 679 13.24 -25.95 1.36
N GLY A 680 13.23 -27.25 1.09
CA GLY A 680 12.67 -28.29 1.96
C GLY A 680 13.35 -28.31 3.34
N GLU A 681 14.69 -28.30 3.39
CA GLU A 681 15.45 -28.21 4.65
C GLU A 681 15.11 -26.95 5.44
N ALA A 682 15.01 -25.79 4.76
CA ALA A 682 14.60 -24.54 5.39
C ALA A 682 13.15 -24.59 5.92
N ILE A 683 12.23 -25.20 5.17
CA ILE A 683 10.83 -25.39 5.59
C ILE A 683 10.75 -26.28 6.84
N GLU A 684 11.56 -27.34 6.92
CA GLU A 684 11.60 -28.18 8.11
C GLU A 684 12.11 -27.44 9.35
N ILE A 685 13.11 -26.55 9.18
CA ILE A 685 13.56 -25.66 10.25
C ILE A 685 12.42 -24.71 10.68
N MET A 686 11.71 -24.11 9.71
CA MET A 686 10.57 -23.24 9.99
C MET A 686 9.45 -23.98 10.73
N ARG A 687 9.08 -25.19 10.31
CA ARG A 687 8.01 -26.00 10.93
C ARG A 687 8.29 -26.43 12.36
N ARG A 688 9.55 -26.60 12.74
CA ARG A 688 9.93 -26.91 14.14
C ARG A 688 9.61 -25.76 15.10
N ASN A 689 9.51 -24.54 14.59
CA ASN A 689 9.18 -23.38 15.43
C ASN A 689 7.65 -23.28 15.61
N PRO A 690 7.13 -23.39 16.84
CA PRO A 690 5.69 -23.41 17.11
C PRO A 690 4.98 -22.07 16.78
N LYS A 691 5.75 -20.99 16.61
CA LYS A 691 5.25 -19.65 16.29
C LYS A 691 5.07 -19.41 14.78
N VAL A 692 5.61 -20.33 13.97
CA VAL A 692 5.50 -20.28 12.51
C VAL A 692 4.12 -20.77 12.06
N ALA A 693 3.57 -20.10 11.08
CA ALA A 693 2.37 -20.49 10.34
C ALA A 693 2.74 -20.79 8.87
N ASP A 694 2.00 -21.70 8.25
CA ASP A 694 1.98 -21.92 6.79
C ASP A 694 3.35 -22.01 6.10
N ALA A 695 4.31 -22.74 6.69
CA ALA A 695 5.62 -22.98 6.05
C ALA A 695 5.46 -23.82 4.78
N ARG A 696 5.88 -23.27 3.63
CA ARG A 696 5.70 -23.84 2.29
C ARG A 696 6.79 -23.45 1.31
N ASN A 697 6.85 -24.20 0.19
CA ASN A 697 7.66 -23.85 -0.97
C ASN A 697 6.94 -22.81 -1.84
N GLU A 698 7.67 -21.86 -2.40
CA GLU A 698 7.17 -20.83 -3.31
C GLU A 698 6.63 -21.40 -4.63
N TRP A 699 7.17 -22.52 -5.12
CA TRP A 699 6.70 -23.14 -6.37
C TRP A 699 5.47 -24.02 -6.16
N GLY A 700 5.06 -24.29 -4.93
CA GLY A 700 3.95 -25.16 -4.59
C GLY A 700 4.37 -26.64 -4.61
N ASN A 701 3.43 -27.52 -4.89
CA ASN A 701 3.68 -28.94 -5.13
C ASN A 701 3.76 -29.24 -6.63
N MET A 702 4.44 -30.30 -7.01
CA MET A 702 4.41 -30.78 -8.39
C MET A 702 2.99 -31.18 -8.77
N SER A 703 2.59 -30.91 -9.99
CA SER A 703 1.32 -31.35 -10.58
C SER A 703 1.53 -32.48 -11.59
N MET A 704 0.51 -33.31 -11.75
CA MET A 704 0.53 -34.41 -12.70
C MET A 704 0.25 -33.88 -14.11
N VAL A 705 1.07 -34.32 -15.08
CA VAL A 705 0.91 -33.98 -16.50
C VAL A 705 0.85 -35.25 -17.33
N MET A 706 -0.15 -35.38 -18.19
CA MET A 706 -0.23 -36.40 -19.20
C MET A 706 0.42 -35.93 -20.51
N ARG A 707 1.44 -36.63 -20.97
CA ARG A 707 2.24 -36.27 -22.16
C ARG A 707 2.14 -37.35 -23.22
N PRO A 708 1.29 -37.17 -24.27
CA PRO A 708 1.29 -38.05 -25.44
C PRO A 708 2.58 -37.82 -26.25
N VAL A 709 3.45 -38.83 -26.29
CA VAL A 709 4.70 -38.74 -27.03
C VAL A 709 4.42 -39.09 -28.49
N TYR A 710 4.44 -38.09 -29.38
CA TYR A 710 4.15 -38.25 -30.80
C TYR A 710 5.18 -39.18 -31.48
N ASP A 711 4.68 -40.20 -32.21
CA ASP A 711 5.52 -41.10 -33.00
C ASP A 711 5.41 -40.73 -34.48
N PRO A 712 6.44 -40.09 -35.06
CA PRO A 712 6.38 -39.63 -36.48
C PRO A 712 6.23 -40.78 -37.48
N VAL A 713 6.70 -41.98 -37.15
CA VAL A 713 6.61 -43.14 -38.05
C VAL A 713 5.21 -43.73 -38.05
N LYS A 714 4.64 -43.99 -36.87
CA LYS A 714 3.27 -44.51 -36.74
C LYS A 714 2.24 -43.51 -37.27
N ALA A 715 2.36 -42.24 -36.86
CA ALA A 715 1.44 -41.17 -37.28
C ALA A 715 1.60 -40.87 -38.76
N GLY A 716 2.84 -40.88 -39.29
CA GLY A 716 3.10 -40.69 -40.72
C GLY A 716 2.51 -41.78 -41.59
N ALA A 717 2.49 -43.03 -41.15
CA ALA A 717 1.83 -44.15 -41.85
C ALA A 717 0.30 -43.95 -41.99
N LEU A 718 -0.30 -43.19 -41.09
CA LEU A 718 -1.73 -42.83 -41.09
C LEU A 718 -1.99 -41.45 -41.65
N GLY A 719 -0.93 -40.73 -42.10
CA GLY A 719 -1.05 -39.33 -42.58
C GLY A 719 -1.44 -38.32 -41.52
N ILE A 720 -1.29 -38.64 -40.22
CA ILE A 720 -1.67 -37.78 -39.08
C ILE A 720 -0.44 -36.93 -38.64
N THR A 721 -0.55 -35.63 -38.72
CA THR A 721 0.48 -34.69 -38.21
C THR A 721 0.38 -34.49 -36.70
N LYS A 722 1.49 -34.01 -36.09
CA LYS A 722 1.50 -33.62 -34.67
C LYS A 722 0.44 -32.54 -34.36
N SER A 723 0.22 -31.59 -35.28
CA SER A 723 -0.78 -30.53 -35.12
C SER A 723 -2.20 -31.08 -35.06
N GLN A 724 -2.56 -31.95 -36.00
CA GLN A 724 -3.88 -32.62 -36.04
C GLN A 724 -4.13 -33.49 -34.79
N MET A 725 -3.09 -34.21 -34.36
CA MET A 725 -3.16 -34.96 -33.11
C MET A 725 -3.48 -34.06 -31.91
N MET A 726 -2.75 -32.95 -31.76
CA MET A 726 -2.95 -32.03 -30.62
C MET A 726 -4.25 -31.24 -30.72
N GLU A 727 -4.68 -30.87 -31.91
CA GLU A 727 -5.99 -30.22 -32.15
C GLU A 727 -7.15 -31.18 -31.76
N SER A 728 -7.03 -32.46 -32.11
CA SER A 728 -8.00 -33.47 -31.69
C SER A 728 -8.04 -33.61 -30.17
N VAL A 729 -6.88 -33.68 -29.51
CA VAL A 729 -6.82 -33.70 -28.02
C VAL A 729 -7.40 -32.44 -27.40
N LYS A 730 -7.12 -31.26 -28.01
CA LYS A 730 -7.67 -29.98 -27.53
C LYS A 730 -9.17 -29.87 -27.67
N SER A 731 -9.78 -30.54 -28.68
CA SER A 731 -11.24 -30.55 -28.85
C SER A 731 -11.96 -31.25 -27.71
N ILE A 732 -11.28 -32.11 -26.94
CA ILE A 732 -11.86 -32.82 -25.79
C ILE A 732 -11.80 -31.95 -24.53
N SER A 733 -10.79 -31.10 -24.40
CA SER A 733 -10.56 -30.29 -23.22
C SER A 733 -11.19 -28.88 -23.37
N ASP A 734 -10.42 -27.93 -23.78
CA ASP A 734 -10.82 -26.52 -23.86
C ASP A 734 -11.63 -26.18 -25.12
N GLY A 735 -11.67 -27.08 -26.08
CA GLY A 735 -12.20 -26.84 -27.44
C GLY A 735 -11.20 -26.18 -28.39
N THR A 736 -11.31 -26.49 -29.67
CA THR A 736 -10.49 -25.88 -30.74
C THR A 736 -11.26 -24.71 -31.34
N ARG A 737 -10.66 -23.52 -31.32
CA ARG A 737 -11.28 -22.32 -31.92
C ARG A 737 -11.31 -22.45 -33.45
N VAL A 738 -12.52 -22.54 -34.00
CA VAL A 738 -12.74 -22.68 -35.45
C VAL A 738 -13.21 -21.39 -36.11
N GLY A 739 -13.69 -20.41 -35.35
CA GLY A 739 -14.15 -19.14 -35.87
C GLY A 739 -14.39 -18.10 -34.79
N VAL A 740 -15.00 -16.99 -35.20
CA VAL A 740 -15.43 -15.91 -34.31
C VAL A 740 -16.82 -15.47 -34.75
N TYR A 741 -17.75 -15.45 -33.82
CA TYR A 741 -19.03 -14.79 -33.98
C TYR A 741 -18.92 -13.35 -33.49
N ARG A 742 -19.45 -12.41 -34.29
CA ARG A 742 -19.46 -10.99 -33.94
C ARG A 742 -20.85 -10.61 -33.49
N ASP A 743 -20.96 -10.35 -32.18
CA ASP A 743 -22.18 -9.91 -31.55
C ASP A 743 -21.97 -8.46 -31.08
N ASP A 744 -22.42 -7.51 -31.90
CA ASP A 744 -22.14 -6.08 -31.73
C ASP A 744 -20.64 -5.79 -31.55
N GLU A 745 -20.25 -5.39 -30.31
CA GLU A 745 -18.84 -5.09 -29.96
C GLU A 745 -18.06 -6.36 -29.57
N LYS A 746 -18.76 -7.47 -29.28
CA LYS A 746 -18.14 -8.68 -28.75
C LYS A 746 -17.62 -9.59 -29.88
N LYS A 747 -16.47 -10.17 -29.64
CA LYS A 747 -15.90 -11.25 -30.46
C LYS A 747 -16.04 -12.55 -29.68
N VAL A 748 -17.16 -13.24 -29.93
CA VAL A 748 -17.47 -14.52 -29.29
C VAL A 748 -16.72 -15.65 -30.04
N PRO A 749 -15.79 -16.39 -29.38
CA PRO A 749 -15.11 -17.51 -30.04
C PRO A 749 -16.09 -18.64 -30.33
N VAL A 750 -16.00 -19.21 -31.53
CA VAL A 750 -16.68 -20.46 -31.88
C VAL A 750 -15.72 -21.61 -31.63
N LEU A 751 -16.08 -22.49 -30.69
CA LEU A 751 -15.24 -23.60 -30.24
C LEU A 751 -15.81 -24.93 -30.74
N LEU A 752 -14.94 -25.70 -31.44
CA LEU A 752 -15.24 -27.09 -31.76
C LEU A 752 -14.89 -27.97 -30.56
N LYS A 753 -15.86 -28.64 -30.02
CA LYS A 753 -15.73 -29.59 -28.91
C LYS A 753 -16.17 -31.01 -29.31
N SER A 754 -15.49 -31.99 -28.77
CA SER A 754 -15.84 -33.40 -29.01
C SER A 754 -16.94 -33.83 -28.05
N GLU A 755 -18.03 -34.35 -28.58
CA GLU A 755 -19.13 -34.87 -27.79
C GLU A 755 -18.79 -36.26 -27.17
N GLY A 756 -19.14 -36.46 -25.91
CA GLY A 756 -19.10 -37.78 -25.25
C GLY A 756 -17.74 -38.29 -24.83
N ALA A 757 -16.71 -37.43 -24.76
CA ALA A 757 -15.40 -37.83 -24.31
C ALA A 757 -15.26 -37.63 -22.79
N ASP A 758 -15.27 -38.72 -22.01
CA ASP A 758 -14.95 -38.68 -20.57
C ASP A 758 -13.49 -39.17 -20.37
N ILE A 759 -12.58 -38.22 -20.22
CA ILE A 759 -11.15 -38.47 -20.07
C ILE A 759 -10.76 -38.35 -18.60
N THR A 760 -10.57 -39.46 -17.93
CA THR A 760 -10.19 -39.55 -16.52
C THR A 760 -8.76 -40.01 -16.28
N ASP A 761 -8.14 -40.71 -17.25
CA ASP A 761 -6.80 -41.25 -17.13
C ASP A 761 -6.07 -41.34 -18.50
N ALA A 762 -4.82 -41.77 -18.48
CA ALA A 762 -4.02 -41.97 -19.70
C ALA A 762 -4.57 -43.05 -20.64
N ARG A 763 -5.33 -44.02 -20.13
CA ARG A 763 -5.94 -45.07 -20.95
C ARG A 763 -7.15 -44.55 -21.70
N SER A 764 -8.03 -43.82 -21.04
CA SER A 764 -9.19 -43.19 -21.69
C SER A 764 -8.72 -42.17 -22.74
N LEU A 765 -7.66 -41.40 -22.46
CA LEU A 765 -7.03 -40.49 -23.43
C LEU A 765 -6.46 -41.30 -24.63
N GLY A 766 -5.78 -42.46 -24.38
CA GLY A 766 -5.21 -43.28 -25.42
C GLY A 766 -6.23 -43.90 -26.38
N ASN A 767 -7.45 -44.12 -25.90
CA ASN A 767 -8.54 -44.65 -26.70
C ASN A 767 -9.27 -43.63 -27.55
N PHE A 768 -9.03 -42.31 -27.28
CA PHE A 768 -9.66 -41.24 -28.05
C PHE A 768 -9.21 -41.27 -29.50
N SER A 769 -10.16 -41.07 -30.41
CA SER A 769 -9.90 -41.13 -31.86
C SER A 769 -9.37 -39.78 -32.40
N VAL A 770 -8.22 -39.80 -33.01
CA VAL A 770 -7.63 -38.74 -33.81
C VAL A 770 -8.02 -38.90 -35.27
N TRP A 771 -8.39 -37.81 -35.93
CA TRP A 771 -8.90 -37.79 -37.29
C TRP A 771 -8.15 -36.82 -38.18
N ASN A 772 -7.71 -37.20 -39.39
CA ASN A 772 -7.04 -36.33 -40.37
C ASN A 772 -7.88 -36.02 -41.62
N GLY A 773 -9.08 -36.57 -41.75
CA GLY A 773 -9.98 -36.44 -42.89
C GLY A 773 -10.02 -37.67 -43.76
N GLU A 774 -9.06 -38.60 -43.68
CA GLU A 774 -9.02 -39.86 -44.43
C GLU A 774 -8.97 -41.06 -43.48
N HIS A 775 -8.20 -40.93 -42.40
CA HIS A 775 -7.98 -42.02 -41.44
C HIS A 775 -8.35 -41.57 -40.02
N SER A 776 -9.01 -42.43 -39.31
CA SER A 776 -9.28 -42.31 -37.88
C SER A 776 -8.50 -43.39 -37.12
N ALA A 777 -7.79 -43.00 -36.07
CA ALA A 777 -7.03 -43.93 -35.26
C ALA A 777 -7.08 -43.49 -33.78
N PRO A 778 -7.07 -44.45 -32.85
CA PRO A 778 -6.86 -44.15 -31.43
C PRO A 778 -5.55 -43.40 -31.21
N LEU A 779 -5.54 -42.46 -30.26
CA LEU A 779 -4.33 -41.70 -29.94
C LEU A 779 -3.13 -42.61 -29.62
N SER A 780 -3.37 -43.76 -28.99
CA SER A 780 -2.35 -44.79 -28.71
C SER A 780 -1.66 -45.37 -29.96
N GLN A 781 -2.29 -45.27 -31.14
CA GLN A 781 -1.69 -45.75 -32.41
C GLN A 781 -0.82 -44.70 -33.12
N VAL A 782 -0.93 -43.43 -32.75
CA VAL A 782 -0.13 -42.30 -33.30
C VAL A 782 0.92 -41.79 -32.32
N THR A 783 0.96 -42.36 -31.12
CA THR A 783 1.93 -42.07 -30.06
C THR A 783 2.85 -43.25 -29.79
N GLU A 784 4.06 -42.97 -29.32
CA GLU A 784 4.95 -44.03 -28.80
C GLU A 784 4.39 -44.57 -27.48
N ARG A 785 4.02 -43.67 -26.59
CA ARG A 785 3.41 -43.90 -25.29
C ARG A 785 2.70 -42.65 -24.77
N ILE A 786 1.83 -42.78 -23.81
CA ILE A 786 1.29 -41.67 -23.03
C ILE A 786 1.95 -41.70 -21.64
N GLU A 787 2.83 -40.72 -21.42
CA GLU A 787 3.54 -40.64 -20.14
C GLU A 787 2.70 -39.87 -19.14
N THR A 788 2.63 -40.35 -17.91
CA THR A 788 2.16 -39.58 -16.76
C THR A 788 3.38 -39.20 -15.93
N THR A 789 3.68 -37.93 -15.86
CA THR A 789 4.86 -37.37 -15.18
C THR A 789 4.48 -36.25 -14.24
N TRP A 790 5.39 -35.97 -13.31
CA TRP A 790 5.23 -34.84 -12.39
C TRP A 790 6.08 -33.70 -12.87
N GLU A 791 5.49 -32.50 -12.88
CA GLU A 791 6.15 -31.27 -13.33
C GLU A 791 5.88 -30.14 -12.35
N TRP A 792 6.83 -29.22 -12.20
CA TRP A 792 6.58 -27.99 -11.46
C TRP A 792 5.57 -27.14 -12.22
N PRO A 793 4.46 -26.69 -11.57
CA PRO A 793 3.41 -25.89 -12.22
C PRO A 793 3.90 -24.49 -12.54
N GLN A 794 4.94 -24.03 -11.86
CA GLN A 794 5.61 -22.78 -12.08
C GLN A 794 7.11 -22.88 -11.79
N MET A 795 7.89 -22.10 -12.53
CA MET A 795 9.32 -21.88 -12.28
C MET A 795 9.60 -20.40 -12.13
N ARG A 796 10.33 -20.00 -11.09
CA ARG A 796 10.62 -18.59 -10.83
C ARG A 796 12.11 -18.29 -11.01
N THR A 797 12.41 -17.08 -11.51
CA THR A 797 13.78 -16.57 -11.58
C THR A 797 13.91 -15.27 -10.80
N TYR A 798 15.12 -15.00 -10.37
CA TYR A 798 15.54 -13.74 -9.79
C TYR A 798 16.81 -13.28 -10.52
N ASN A 799 16.73 -12.15 -11.25
CA ASN A 799 17.84 -11.67 -12.09
C ASN A 799 18.42 -12.75 -13.00
N ARG A 800 17.59 -13.48 -13.75
CA ARG A 800 17.93 -14.56 -14.68
C ARG A 800 18.44 -15.88 -14.03
N GLN A 801 18.53 -15.95 -12.72
CA GLN A 801 18.87 -17.18 -12.02
C GLN A 801 17.61 -17.87 -11.51
N LEU A 802 17.51 -19.17 -11.66
CA LEU A 802 16.42 -19.93 -11.04
C LEU A 802 16.44 -19.68 -9.54
N SER A 803 15.28 -19.44 -8.98
CA SER A 803 15.11 -19.12 -7.58
C SER A 803 13.93 -19.85 -6.97
N MET A 804 14.11 -20.36 -5.77
CA MET A 804 13.07 -20.99 -4.97
C MET A 804 13.14 -20.48 -3.54
N ALA A 805 12.00 -20.08 -2.97
CA ALA A 805 11.95 -19.60 -1.61
C ALA A 805 11.20 -20.57 -0.69
N ALA A 806 11.77 -20.80 0.49
CA ALA A 806 11.04 -21.30 1.64
C ALA A 806 10.32 -20.13 2.30
N MET A 807 9.00 -20.21 2.37
CA MET A 807 8.13 -19.13 2.81
C MET A 807 7.39 -19.52 4.08
N CYS A 808 7.20 -18.55 5.00
CA CYS A 808 6.30 -18.76 6.13
C CYS A 808 5.62 -17.47 6.59
N GLY A 809 4.46 -17.64 7.22
CA GLY A 809 3.78 -16.63 7.99
C GLY A 809 4.09 -16.77 9.49
N VAL A 810 3.49 -15.89 10.28
CA VAL A 810 3.64 -15.83 11.73
C VAL A 810 2.25 -15.99 12.37
N LYS A 811 2.14 -16.84 13.42
CA LYS A 811 0.90 -17.02 14.17
C LYS A 811 0.51 -15.75 14.92
N SER A 812 -0.79 -15.59 15.18
CA SER A 812 -1.32 -14.47 15.97
C SER A 812 -0.62 -14.35 17.32
N GLY A 813 -0.33 -13.11 17.74
CA GLY A 813 0.36 -12.82 19.00
C GLY A 813 1.89 -12.81 18.95
N TYR A 814 2.49 -13.15 17.80
CA TYR A 814 3.94 -13.10 17.59
C TYR A 814 4.30 -12.11 16.49
N THR A 815 5.55 -11.64 16.48
CA THR A 815 6.02 -10.70 15.45
C THR A 815 6.97 -11.37 14.45
N MET A 816 7.01 -10.86 13.21
CA MET A 816 7.93 -11.32 12.18
C MET A 816 9.40 -11.24 12.67
N ALA A 817 9.76 -10.16 13.35
CA ALA A 817 11.12 -9.95 13.84
C ALA A 817 11.54 -11.00 14.90
N GLU A 818 10.60 -11.43 15.74
CA GLU A 818 10.83 -12.48 16.75
C GLU A 818 11.06 -13.84 16.07
N VAL A 819 10.12 -14.26 15.23
CA VAL A 819 10.19 -15.55 14.53
C VAL A 819 11.41 -15.63 13.64
N HIS A 820 11.68 -14.58 12.83
CA HIS A 820 12.87 -14.51 12.00
C HIS A 820 14.15 -14.59 12.83
N GLY A 821 14.21 -13.91 14.00
CA GLY A 821 15.38 -13.94 14.90
C GLY A 821 15.69 -15.35 15.46
N GLU A 822 14.64 -16.18 15.64
CA GLU A 822 14.76 -17.55 16.10
C GLU A 822 15.23 -18.53 15.01
N ILE A 823 14.63 -18.47 13.81
CA ILE A 823 14.96 -19.40 12.71
C ILE A 823 16.21 -19.03 11.93
N ARG A 824 16.59 -17.75 11.98
CA ARG A 824 17.66 -17.18 11.16
C ARG A 824 18.97 -17.91 11.28
N LYS A 825 19.41 -18.20 12.51
CA LYS A 825 20.74 -18.80 12.76
C LYS A 825 20.86 -20.19 12.18
N GLU A 826 19.81 -20.99 12.22
CA GLU A 826 19.80 -22.35 11.69
C GLU A 826 19.81 -22.33 10.15
N ILE A 827 18.99 -21.47 9.53
CA ILE A 827 18.91 -21.36 8.08
C ILE A 827 20.21 -20.77 7.49
N GLU A 828 20.79 -19.75 8.10
CA GLU A 828 22.08 -19.16 7.68
C GLU A 828 23.27 -20.14 7.88
N ALA A 829 23.14 -21.16 8.75
CA ALA A 829 24.15 -22.18 8.97
C ALA A 829 24.06 -23.37 7.99
N MET A 830 23.03 -23.43 7.15
CA MET A 830 22.89 -24.49 6.12
C MET A 830 24.09 -24.48 5.17
N LYS A 831 24.54 -25.67 4.79
CA LYS A 831 25.65 -25.81 3.83
C LYS A 831 25.11 -25.71 2.40
N LEU A 832 25.49 -24.65 1.71
CA LEU A 832 25.10 -24.48 0.31
C LEU A 832 26.15 -25.16 -0.60
N PRO A 833 25.69 -25.90 -1.63
CA PRO A 833 26.58 -26.41 -2.67
C PRO A 833 27.26 -25.27 -3.45
N GLU A 834 28.35 -25.57 -4.15
CA GLU A 834 29.02 -24.61 -5.03
C GLU A 834 28.09 -24.12 -6.14
N GLY A 835 28.04 -22.82 -6.38
CA GLY A 835 27.14 -22.19 -7.36
C GLY A 835 25.74 -21.84 -6.81
N TYR A 836 25.43 -22.14 -5.56
CA TYR A 836 24.18 -21.77 -4.91
C TYR A 836 24.39 -20.61 -3.94
N THR A 837 23.43 -19.69 -3.90
CA THR A 837 23.44 -18.53 -3.01
C THR A 837 22.11 -18.41 -2.27
N PHE A 838 22.12 -17.69 -1.16
CA PHE A 838 20.98 -17.49 -0.29
C PHE A 838 20.86 -16.04 0.16
N PHE A 839 19.63 -15.55 0.29
CA PHE A 839 19.35 -14.27 0.96
C PHE A 839 17.92 -14.25 1.51
N TRP A 840 17.72 -13.37 2.50
CA TRP A 840 16.38 -13.09 3.04
C TRP A 840 15.66 -12.08 2.15
N ASP A 841 14.42 -12.39 1.76
CA ASP A 841 13.57 -11.56 0.90
C ASP A 841 12.29 -11.13 1.63
N SER A 842 11.32 -10.59 0.90
CA SER A 842 9.99 -10.19 1.37
C SER A 842 10.02 -9.06 2.41
N GLN A 843 9.09 -9.07 3.38
CA GLN A 843 8.90 -7.99 4.36
C GLN A 843 10.17 -7.68 5.18
N TYR A 844 10.99 -8.69 5.48
CA TYR A 844 12.27 -8.48 6.17
C TYR A 844 13.25 -7.63 5.34
N LYS A 845 13.37 -7.91 4.04
CA LYS A 845 14.22 -7.12 3.11
C LYS A 845 13.71 -5.69 3.01
N ASP A 846 12.40 -5.50 2.82
CA ASP A 846 11.79 -4.18 2.70
C ASP A 846 11.99 -3.34 3.97
N GLN A 847 11.80 -3.95 5.14
CA GLN A 847 12.07 -3.31 6.43
C GLN A 847 13.54 -2.89 6.56
N ARG A 848 14.46 -3.80 6.22
CA ARG A 848 15.91 -3.52 6.27
C ARG A 848 16.30 -2.39 5.31
N GLU A 849 15.79 -2.42 4.09
CA GLU A 849 16.07 -1.38 3.09
C GLU A 849 15.48 -0.03 3.50
N ALA A 850 14.27 0.02 4.05
CA ALA A 850 13.68 1.24 4.59
C ALA A 850 14.53 1.85 5.71
N MET A 851 14.98 1.02 6.67
CA MET A 851 15.84 1.46 7.76
C MET A 851 17.21 1.95 7.26
N GLN A 852 17.81 1.25 6.29
CA GLN A 852 19.06 1.68 5.67
C GLN A 852 18.92 2.99 4.89
N ALA A 853 17.81 3.16 4.17
CA ALA A 853 17.51 4.37 3.41
C ALA A 853 17.40 5.60 4.33
N ILE A 854 16.71 5.48 5.48
CA ILE A 854 16.65 6.54 6.49
C ILE A 854 18.04 6.76 7.12
N GLY A 855 18.73 5.66 7.49
CA GLY A 855 20.06 5.70 8.10
C GLY A 855 21.12 6.39 7.25
N LYS A 856 21.03 6.29 5.92
CA LYS A 856 21.96 6.92 4.96
C LYS A 856 21.99 8.45 5.07
N PHE A 857 20.85 9.09 5.35
CA PHE A 857 20.73 10.54 5.44
C PHE A 857 20.88 11.09 6.87
N PHE A 858 20.89 10.22 7.88
CA PHE A 858 21.04 10.61 9.27
C PHE A 858 22.37 11.33 9.56
N PRO A 859 23.57 10.88 9.07
CA PRO A 859 24.81 11.59 9.29
C PRO A 859 24.84 13.00 8.71
N LEU A 860 24.23 13.19 7.52
CA LEU A 860 24.14 14.51 6.89
C LEU A 860 23.25 15.44 7.72
N ALA A 861 22.06 14.99 8.12
CA ALA A 861 21.14 15.77 8.94
C ALA A 861 21.78 16.13 10.30
N PHE A 862 22.50 15.18 10.92
CA PHE A 862 23.24 15.37 12.16
C PHE A 862 24.37 16.40 12.00
N LEU A 863 25.15 16.33 10.91
CA LEU A 863 26.21 17.31 10.62
C LEU A 863 25.64 18.72 10.49
N VAL A 864 24.55 18.89 9.70
CA VAL A 864 23.90 20.18 9.52
C VAL A 864 23.36 20.71 10.86
N LEU A 865 22.77 19.84 11.67
CA LEU A 865 22.31 20.18 13.01
C LEU A 865 23.46 20.70 13.89
N VAL A 866 24.61 20.00 13.92
CA VAL A 866 25.79 20.43 14.67
C VAL A 866 26.32 21.77 14.18
N VAL A 867 26.39 21.98 12.87
CA VAL A 867 26.83 23.26 12.28
C VAL A 867 25.92 24.41 12.74
N ILE A 868 24.59 24.21 12.71
CA ILE A 868 23.65 25.24 13.16
C ILE A 868 23.81 25.53 14.65
N LEU A 869 24.00 24.50 15.47
CA LEU A 869 24.21 24.67 16.91
C LEU A 869 25.51 25.43 17.20
N VAL A 870 26.62 25.09 16.52
CA VAL A 870 27.89 25.81 16.68
C VAL A 870 27.76 27.25 16.20
N ALA A 871 27.08 27.51 15.09
CA ALA A 871 26.81 28.85 14.58
C ALA A 871 25.95 29.69 15.54
N LEU A 872 24.97 29.06 16.21
CA LEU A 872 24.09 29.72 17.18
C LEU A 872 24.85 30.15 18.46
N PHE A 873 25.62 29.24 19.04
CA PHE A 873 26.28 29.48 20.33
C PHE A 873 27.68 30.08 20.22
N GLY A 874 28.31 29.94 19.05
CA GLY A 874 29.68 30.43 18.83
C GLY A 874 30.75 29.67 19.62
N ASN A 875 30.42 28.49 20.16
CA ASN A 875 31.33 27.62 20.91
C ASN A 875 30.99 26.15 20.68
N PHE A 876 31.89 25.23 21.10
CA PHE A 876 31.64 23.77 20.96
C PHE A 876 31.06 23.14 22.22
N ARG A 877 31.12 23.80 23.38
CA ARG A 877 30.69 23.26 24.67
C ARG A 877 29.20 23.05 24.71
N ASP A 878 28.42 24.05 24.32
CA ASP A 878 26.96 24.04 24.42
C ASP A 878 26.32 23.06 23.43
N PRO A 879 26.77 22.97 22.16
CA PRO A 879 26.39 21.88 21.27
C PRO A 879 26.64 20.49 21.83
N VAL A 880 27.80 20.25 22.46
CA VAL A 880 28.11 18.93 23.07
C VAL A 880 27.16 18.62 24.21
N ILE A 881 26.82 19.59 25.08
CA ILE A 881 25.82 19.41 26.14
C ILE A 881 24.46 19.00 25.55
N ILE A 882 24.03 19.71 24.49
CA ILE A 882 22.77 19.37 23.80
C ILE A 882 22.81 17.92 23.32
N LEU A 883 23.86 17.52 22.63
CA LEU A 883 24.01 16.17 22.09
C LEU A 883 24.04 15.08 23.17
N CYS A 884 24.62 15.37 24.35
CA CYS A 884 24.64 14.45 25.50
C CYS A 884 23.26 14.26 26.14
N VAL A 885 22.33 15.19 25.98
CA VAL A 885 20.97 15.11 26.53
C VAL A 885 20.06 14.28 25.63
N LEU A 886 20.31 14.21 24.31
CA LEU A 886 19.44 13.53 23.35
C LEU A 886 19.19 12.05 23.66
N PRO A 887 20.22 11.23 23.97
CA PRO A 887 20.03 9.81 24.28
C PRO A 887 19.09 9.55 25.47
N LEU A 888 18.94 10.51 26.39
CA LEU A 888 18.09 10.37 27.56
C LEU A 888 16.60 10.28 27.20
N SER A 889 16.21 10.71 26.02
CA SER A 889 14.84 10.54 25.51
C SER A 889 14.45 9.08 25.37
N ILE A 890 15.41 8.17 25.11
CA ILE A 890 15.21 6.73 25.01
C ILE A 890 14.62 6.16 26.29
N ILE A 891 14.94 6.72 27.46
CA ILE A 891 14.42 6.27 28.76
C ILE A 891 12.88 6.39 28.78
N GLY A 892 12.38 7.55 28.39
CA GLY A 892 10.93 7.78 28.32
C GLY A 892 10.23 6.94 27.26
N VAL A 893 10.85 6.78 26.10
CA VAL A 893 10.32 5.97 25.01
C VAL A 893 10.19 4.51 25.44
N ALA A 894 11.22 3.94 26.05
CA ALA A 894 11.20 2.56 26.54
C ALA A 894 10.08 2.33 27.57
N VAL A 895 9.97 3.23 28.57
CA VAL A 895 8.94 3.16 29.60
C VAL A 895 7.55 3.29 28.95
N GLY A 896 7.37 4.23 28.01
CA GLY A 896 6.12 4.45 27.32
C GLY A 896 5.64 3.22 26.55
N MET A 897 6.52 2.63 25.75
CA MET A 897 6.20 1.42 24.96
C MET A 897 5.84 0.23 25.87
N LEU A 898 6.58 0.01 26.94
CA LEU A 898 6.31 -1.08 27.89
C LEU A 898 4.99 -0.89 28.67
N LEU A 899 4.63 0.35 29.00
CA LEU A 899 3.39 0.63 29.75
C LEU A 899 2.15 0.57 28.85
N THR A 900 2.27 1.01 27.61
CA THR A 900 1.13 1.06 26.68
C THR A 900 0.95 -0.22 25.88
N GLY A 901 2.00 -1.05 25.77
CA GLY A 901 1.98 -2.28 24.98
C GLY A 901 2.00 -2.05 23.47
N PHE A 902 2.28 -0.84 22.98
CA PHE A 902 2.43 -0.57 21.55
C PHE A 902 3.73 -1.17 20.99
N ASP A 903 3.67 -1.58 19.75
CA ASP A 903 4.82 -2.07 19.00
C ASP A 903 5.78 -0.93 18.63
N PHE A 904 7.09 -1.20 18.66
CA PHE A 904 8.09 -0.26 18.19
C PHE A 904 8.39 -0.49 16.70
N GLY A 905 7.89 0.39 15.87
CA GLY A 905 8.01 0.31 14.42
C GLY A 905 8.28 1.66 13.78
N PHE A 906 7.86 1.81 12.52
CA PHE A 906 8.16 2.96 11.70
C PHE A 906 7.57 4.28 12.25
N PHE A 907 6.30 4.30 12.67
CA PHE A 907 5.66 5.48 13.26
C PHE A 907 6.25 5.90 14.60
N PRO A 908 6.50 5.02 15.57
CA PRO A 908 7.27 5.34 16.77
C PRO A 908 8.66 5.93 16.50
N ILE A 909 9.38 5.46 15.47
CA ILE A 909 10.67 6.05 15.07
C ILE A 909 10.49 7.48 14.56
N ALA A 910 9.47 7.74 13.74
CA ALA A 910 9.15 9.10 13.29
C ALA A 910 8.79 10.02 14.48
N GLY A 911 8.01 9.50 15.45
CA GLY A 911 7.72 10.18 16.71
C GLY A 911 8.97 10.48 17.53
N TRP A 912 9.92 9.54 17.60
CA TRP A 912 11.19 9.74 18.29
C TRP A 912 12.05 10.82 17.64
N LEU A 913 12.10 10.89 16.29
CA LEU A 913 12.79 11.97 15.58
C LEU A 913 12.19 13.35 15.93
N GLY A 914 10.85 13.43 15.97
CA GLY A 914 10.16 14.64 16.42
C GLY A 914 10.47 15.01 17.86
N LEU A 915 10.51 14.02 18.76
CA LEU A 915 10.89 14.18 20.15
C LEU A 915 12.31 14.75 20.30
N LEU A 916 13.28 14.27 19.50
CA LEU A 916 14.65 14.82 19.51
C LEU A 916 14.64 16.33 19.20
N GLY A 917 13.86 16.76 18.20
CA GLY A 917 13.71 18.18 17.88
C GLY A 917 13.14 19.01 19.04
N MET A 918 12.13 18.48 19.75
CA MET A 918 11.54 19.12 20.94
C MET A 918 12.54 19.23 22.10
N VAL A 919 13.29 18.18 22.38
CA VAL A 919 14.31 18.17 23.42
C VAL A 919 15.41 19.18 23.13
N ILE A 920 15.92 19.22 21.89
CA ILE A 920 16.93 20.19 21.46
C ILE A 920 16.43 21.61 21.70
N LYS A 921 15.20 21.91 21.30
CA LYS A 921 14.58 23.21 21.46
C LYS A 921 14.54 23.65 22.93
N ASN A 922 14.13 22.75 23.85
CA ASN A 922 14.09 23.03 25.28
C ASN A 922 15.46 23.31 25.85
N VAL A 923 16.49 22.55 25.46
CA VAL A 923 17.88 22.74 25.90
C VAL A 923 18.46 24.06 25.36
N ILE A 924 18.21 24.41 24.07
CA ILE A 924 18.65 25.67 23.47
C ILE A 924 18.13 26.86 24.28
N VAL A 925 16.83 26.87 24.59
CA VAL A 925 16.20 27.98 25.35
C VAL A 925 16.78 28.11 26.76
N LEU A 926 17.15 27.00 27.39
CA LEU A 926 17.79 26.99 28.72
C LEU A 926 19.24 27.50 28.65
N LEU A 927 20.03 27.02 27.72
CA LEU A 927 21.45 27.43 27.57
C LEU A 927 21.57 28.89 27.14
N ASP A 928 20.72 29.36 26.22
CA ASP A 928 20.68 30.79 25.81
C ASP A 928 20.41 31.70 27.00
N GLU A 929 19.49 31.32 27.91
CA GLU A 929 19.23 32.10 29.13
C GLU A 929 20.41 32.12 30.08
N ILE A 930 21.13 31.00 30.25
CA ILE A 930 22.33 30.93 31.09
C ILE A 930 23.41 31.89 30.50
N ASP A 931 23.60 31.88 29.19
CA ASP A 931 24.57 32.73 28.50
C ASP A 931 24.19 34.21 28.60
N VAL A 932 22.90 34.56 28.49
CA VAL A 932 22.42 35.94 28.68
C VAL A 932 22.74 36.43 30.09
N GLN A 933 22.43 35.66 31.14
CA GLN A 933 22.69 36.05 32.53
C GLN A 933 24.22 36.15 32.82
N ARG A 934 25.01 35.27 32.19
CA ARG A 934 26.46 35.35 32.29
C ARG A 934 27.05 36.62 31.65
N ARG A 935 26.50 37.06 30.49
CA ARG A 935 26.88 38.33 29.84
C ARG A 935 26.45 39.53 30.66
N GLU A 936 25.38 39.43 31.45
CA GLU A 936 24.93 40.44 32.40
C GLU A 936 25.78 40.49 33.68
N GLY A 937 26.81 39.64 33.83
CA GLY A 937 27.78 39.64 34.92
C GLY A 937 27.38 38.79 36.15
N VAL A 938 26.38 37.95 36.04
CA VAL A 938 25.96 37.07 37.13
C VAL A 938 26.99 35.92 37.34
N VAL A 939 27.31 35.62 38.57
CA VAL A 939 28.24 34.52 38.94
C VAL A 939 27.77 33.20 38.29
N PRO A 940 28.68 32.44 37.65
CA PRO A 940 28.29 31.24 36.87
C PRO A 940 27.36 30.25 37.59
N TYR A 941 27.64 29.91 38.84
CA TYR A 941 26.84 29.01 39.64
C TYR A 941 25.42 29.53 39.90
N THR A 942 25.28 30.81 40.20
CA THR A 942 23.99 31.50 40.40
C THR A 942 23.24 31.65 39.09
N ALA A 943 23.96 32.00 38.01
CA ALA A 943 23.37 32.07 36.66
C ALA A 943 22.73 30.77 36.24
N VAL A 944 23.42 29.64 36.43
CA VAL A 944 22.86 28.32 36.11
C VAL A 944 21.58 28.01 36.89
N ILE A 945 21.57 28.30 38.21
CA ILE A 945 20.40 28.03 39.07
C ILE A 945 19.23 28.94 38.70
N GLU A 946 19.46 30.24 38.61
CA GLU A 946 18.38 31.20 38.39
C GLU A 946 17.85 31.13 36.95
N SER A 947 18.68 30.89 35.96
CA SER A 947 18.23 30.63 34.57
C SER A 947 17.36 29.37 34.50
N THR A 948 17.77 28.28 35.18
CA THR A 948 16.97 27.06 35.19
C THR A 948 15.62 27.29 35.88
N VAL A 949 15.60 28.01 37.03
CA VAL A 949 14.39 28.34 37.73
C VAL A 949 13.46 29.21 36.92
N SER A 950 14.00 30.20 36.21
CA SER A 950 13.18 31.14 35.38
C SER A 950 12.59 30.42 34.16
N ARG A 951 13.27 29.43 33.60
CA ARG A 951 12.82 28.66 32.42
C ARG A 951 11.98 27.42 32.77
N THR A 952 11.88 27.05 34.04
CA THR A 952 11.07 25.89 34.47
C THR A 952 9.60 26.03 34.05
N ARG A 953 9.00 27.21 34.24
CA ARG A 953 7.57 27.43 33.90
C ARG A 953 7.31 27.33 32.41
N PRO A 954 8.02 28.05 31.49
CA PRO A 954 7.81 27.91 30.05
C PRO A 954 8.05 26.49 29.55
N VAL A 955 9.11 25.82 30.01
CA VAL A 955 9.48 24.46 29.57
C VAL A 955 8.43 23.43 30.02
N LEU A 956 7.95 23.50 31.28
CA LEU A 956 6.90 22.59 31.76
C LEU A 956 5.56 22.85 31.04
N MET A 957 5.21 24.12 30.79
CA MET A 957 4.00 24.44 30.02
C MET A 957 4.07 23.88 28.60
N ALA A 958 5.18 24.10 27.88
CA ALA A 958 5.38 23.58 26.54
C ALA A 958 5.29 22.06 26.50
N ALA A 959 5.94 21.36 27.44
CA ALA A 959 5.85 19.92 27.55
C ALA A 959 4.41 19.45 27.87
N THR A 960 3.72 20.08 28.83
CA THR A 960 2.37 19.70 29.22
C THR A 960 1.35 19.92 28.10
N THR A 961 1.45 21.03 27.35
CA THR A 961 0.59 21.31 26.19
C THR A 961 0.80 20.27 25.10
N THR A 962 2.04 19.87 24.83
CA THR A 962 2.36 18.82 23.84
C THR A 962 1.85 17.46 24.30
N ILE A 963 2.14 17.06 25.53
CA ILE A 963 1.73 15.77 26.10
C ILE A 963 0.22 15.61 26.06
N LEU A 964 -0.53 16.57 26.61
CA LEU A 964 -1.98 16.48 26.67
C LEU A 964 -2.65 16.72 25.31
N GLY A 965 -2.03 17.53 24.43
CA GLY A 965 -2.48 17.71 23.05
C GLY A 965 -2.37 16.45 22.19
N MET A 966 -1.44 15.53 22.52
CA MET A 966 -1.26 14.26 21.84
C MET A 966 -2.12 13.11 22.37
N VAL A 967 -2.79 13.30 23.53
CA VAL A 967 -3.62 12.24 24.16
C VAL A 967 -4.71 11.69 23.21
N PRO A 968 -5.46 12.50 22.46
CA PRO A 968 -6.44 11.96 21.53
C PRO A 968 -5.84 10.98 20.50
N LEU A 969 -4.62 11.23 20.03
CA LEU A 969 -3.93 10.37 19.07
C LEU A 969 -3.43 9.07 19.68
N LEU A 970 -3.32 8.98 21.01
CA LEU A 970 -2.92 7.74 21.71
C LEU A 970 -3.94 6.61 21.52
N PHE A 971 -5.19 6.93 21.23
CA PHE A 971 -6.26 5.95 21.00
C PHE A 971 -6.38 5.53 19.55
N ASP A 972 -5.59 6.11 18.66
CA ASP A 972 -5.50 5.69 17.26
C ASP A 972 -4.58 4.47 17.11
N ILE A 973 -5.02 3.43 16.40
CA ILE A 973 -4.26 2.17 16.29
C ILE A 973 -2.98 2.36 15.49
N ALA A 974 -3.00 3.16 14.42
CA ALA A 974 -1.83 3.38 13.56
C ALA A 974 -0.83 4.34 14.22
N PHE A 975 -1.31 5.45 14.80
CA PHE A 975 -0.46 6.52 15.32
C PHE A 975 -0.29 6.50 16.85
N GLY A 976 -1.00 5.61 17.54
CA GLY A 976 -0.93 5.51 19.01
C GLY A 976 0.48 5.25 19.54
N GLY A 977 1.25 4.38 18.88
CA GLY A 977 2.65 4.12 19.21
C GLY A 977 3.56 5.36 19.04
N MET A 978 3.29 6.18 18.01
CA MET A 978 3.98 7.45 17.81
C MET A 978 3.62 8.47 18.90
N ALA A 979 2.33 8.58 19.24
CA ALA A 979 1.86 9.43 20.32
C ALA A 979 2.45 9.01 21.68
N ALA A 980 2.47 7.71 21.98
CA ALA A 980 3.10 7.18 23.19
C ALA A 980 4.60 7.53 23.27
N THR A 981 5.33 7.38 22.16
CA THR A 981 6.75 7.76 22.06
C THR A 981 6.96 9.23 22.44
N ILE A 982 6.13 10.13 21.89
CA ILE A 982 6.23 11.57 22.16
C ILE A 982 5.80 11.88 23.61
N ILE A 983 4.66 11.37 24.07
CA ILE A 983 4.10 11.66 25.41
C ILE A 983 5.09 11.24 26.50
N PHE A 984 5.46 9.97 26.54
CA PHE A 984 6.35 9.45 27.56
C PHE A 984 7.78 9.92 27.38
N GLY A 985 8.25 9.96 26.12
CA GLY A 985 9.58 10.46 25.80
C GLY A 985 9.77 11.92 26.24
N LEU A 986 8.82 12.80 25.93
CA LEU A 986 8.88 14.22 26.32
C LEU A 986 8.72 14.41 27.83
N THR A 987 7.86 13.62 28.50
CA THR A 987 7.71 13.65 29.96
C THR A 987 9.06 13.43 30.65
N PHE A 988 9.71 12.32 30.34
CA PHE A 988 11.01 11.99 30.93
C PHE A 988 12.12 12.95 30.47
N ALA A 989 12.19 13.26 29.16
CA ALA A 989 13.20 14.15 28.63
C ALA A 989 13.11 15.55 29.23
N THR A 990 11.92 16.09 29.44
CA THR A 990 11.72 17.41 30.06
C THR A 990 12.17 17.45 31.50
N LEU A 991 11.79 16.43 32.29
CA LEU A 991 12.25 16.33 33.66
C LEU A 991 13.78 16.19 33.74
N LEU A 992 14.35 15.33 32.90
CA LEU A 992 15.80 15.12 32.86
C LEU A 992 16.53 16.36 32.39
N THR A 993 16.04 17.06 31.36
CA THR A 993 16.66 18.29 30.84
C THR A 993 16.81 19.36 31.92
N LEU A 994 15.78 19.57 32.78
CA LEU A 994 15.81 20.57 33.85
C LEU A 994 16.85 20.27 34.93
N PHE A 995 17.29 19.04 35.09
CA PHE A 995 18.32 18.64 36.06
C PHE A 995 19.67 18.32 35.42
N VAL A 996 19.68 17.67 34.27
CA VAL A 996 20.90 17.18 33.63
C VAL A 996 21.63 18.29 32.88
N THR A 997 20.93 19.15 32.15
CA THR A 997 21.58 20.24 31.42
C THR A 997 22.38 21.18 32.34
N PRO A 998 21.84 21.63 33.50
CA PRO A 998 22.60 22.38 34.50
C PRO A 998 23.79 21.61 35.07
N ALA A 999 23.65 20.30 35.24
CA ALA A 999 24.71 19.46 35.78
C ALA A 999 25.87 19.24 34.77
N LEU A 1000 25.57 19.14 33.49
CA LEU A 1000 26.56 19.05 32.42
C LEU A 1000 27.25 20.39 32.13
N TYR A 1001 26.50 21.52 32.18
CA TYR A 1001 27.03 22.88 31.96
C TYR A 1001 28.07 23.26 33.03
#